data_71a0fc5d94b0f779dd16200f2e3b19dd
#
_entry.id   71a0fc5d94b0f779dd16200f2e3b19dd
#
_cell.length_a   1.000
_cell.length_b   1.000
_cell.length_c   1.000
_cell.angle_alpha   90.00
_cell.angle_beta   90.00
_cell.angle_gamma   90.00
#
_symmetry.space_group_name_H-M   'P 1'
#
loop_
_entity.id
_entity.type
_entity.pdbx_description
1 polymer ?
#
loop_
_entity_poly.entity_id
_entity_poly.type
_entity_poly.pdbx_seq_one_letter_code
_entity_poly.pdbx_strand_id
1 'polypeptide(L)'
;MTKKIVFSILTVCFTISFFGCASTEKEVSVQELIRNNKIEEAKSKFVSKYDINAVDENGNTALHAAAEINDASLVLFLLCYGADPDLKNYNSQTPLHVAIEHNSKEAAQQLVNYGCNIFARDADGKTAMETAFQKDSGYYDIFITEKTAALQDSITGKSILHYFVEDKDEMAIFTCVRKNIPLSPKDNEGKTPLDLAFADIENSGMAEIAAVLITNGADPVSSEFDYFQTAVANRNINYRFEDGQTPLHYAAIAGHKSITKYLLENNAITNVQDSSGATPLHEAVRYGHTEIAKMLLDAGASVDAKDNLGKTPILLIIPENQRAELYNLLISYKSDVSGKDMYGDTVLHTATMTAVPDGILSILVNAGADVNGRNKDGVTPLELAIENKISSHIKFYADHGADINSKDQKGNTPLIMSLKPADASDKTLETILNKQNIDSLDSDGNTPLITAIITDASQEKIQYILSLTDDVNARNSAGNTALYLTVLKNRKSIGEKLLAKNADIFSTNNKNNSPLSQALKNPQIMEWLITSKTIKDTDGIGNTALHYAAEWNLENAVETLITKGANKEAKNANGETPIFSACKNNKPEVIALLAKKGCKINVRDNLGSTPLHVAVRWGNIDAAEQLIALGINIDAQNVSGKTPLAEAVLGGKPEIAKMLLSKGANPNTSDTNGRTILMDAIKAKNTKTISMLLEYNANPQAQDLNGRNSYHEAALTEDENVITLIRNAGGNPLSRDKNGNTPFSLCLGKSESVIKAILGKNTSISDSDGNTPLHIAVQNNQPVEMLKMLISAGYPLNTRNSRGYTPLAIAIEKNYENLALELLENDSNPFIQIDSAGNNAALIALKNNNKSILAGIVKYSGTMTDIQGNTILHYAARLSNAETIKNLLSYGLDTNVKNIYDETPYTVAVRWKRSDAANLLKPVEAK
;
A
#
# COMPACT_ATOMS: atom_id res chain seq x y z
N MET A 1 41.52 -42.14 -7.92
CA MET A 1 41.62 -40.76 -8.43
C MET A 1 42.17 -39.74 -7.42
N THR A 2 42.94 -40.19 -6.44
CA THR A 2 43.35 -39.36 -5.26
C THR A 2 44.87 -39.04 -5.24
N LYS A 3 45.59 -39.17 -6.36
CA LYS A 3 47.04 -38.87 -6.47
C LYS A 3 47.40 -37.66 -7.33
N LYS A 4 46.43 -36.83 -7.75
CA LYS A 4 46.72 -35.68 -8.68
C LYS A 4 46.45 -34.27 -8.12
N ILE A 5 46.08 -34.14 -6.83
CA ILE A 5 45.79 -32.81 -6.27
C ILE A 5 46.94 -32.28 -5.37
N VAL A 6 47.99 -33.05 -5.07
CA VAL A 6 49.07 -32.63 -4.17
C VAL A 6 50.22 -31.89 -4.92
N PHE A 7 50.16 -31.74 -6.25
CA PHE A 7 51.32 -31.22 -6.99
C PHE A 7 51.25 -29.74 -7.38
N SER A 8 50.25 -28.97 -6.91
CA SER A 8 50.07 -27.59 -7.34
C SER A 8 50.36 -26.47 -6.33
N ILE A 9 50.95 -26.76 -5.19
CA ILE A 9 51.32 -25.75 -4.17
C ILE A 9 52.84 -25.63 -3.89
N LEU A 10 53.67 -26.19 -4.72
CA LEU A 10 55.11 -26.24 -4.50
C LEU A 10 55.92 -25.46 -5.54
N THR A 11 55.56 -24.19 -5.80
CA THR A 11 56.43 -23.32 -6.57
C THR A 11 56.21 -21.85 -6.19
N VAL A 12 56.60 -21.41 -5.01
CA VAL A 12 57.08 -20.05 -4.68
C VAL A 12 57.69 -20.11 -3.29
N CYS A 13 58.98 -20.19 -3.22
CA CYS A 13 59.92 -19.59 -2.24
C CYS A 13 61.28 -20.25 -2.31
N PHE A 14 62.05 -19.93 -3.32
CA PHE A 14 63.51 -20.00 -3.27
C PHE A 14 64.02 -18.59 -3.54
N THR A 15 64.56 -17.95 -2.55
CA THR A 15 65.81 -17.17 -2.53
C THR A 15 65.84 -16.33 -1.26
N ILE A 16 66.74 -16.61 -0.38
CA ILE A 16 67.76 -15.64 0.11
C ILE A 16 68.69 -16.39 1.05
N SER A 17 69.91 -16.27 0.73
CA SER A 17 71.08 -16.93 1.28
C SER A 17 71.66 -16.22 2.52
N PHE A 18 72.27 -17.03 3.36
CA PHE A 18 73.55 -16.79 4.07
C PHE A 18 73.78 -15.46 4.82
N PHE A 19 73.94 -15.58 6.07
CA PHE A 19 75.21 -15.40 6.87
C PHE A 19 74.91 -15.58 8.38
N GLY A 20 75.65 -16.37 8.97
CA GLY A 20 75.99 -16.94 10.15
C GLY A 20 76.13 -16.05 11.41
N CYS A 21 75.81 -16.65 12.48
CA CYS A 21 76.62 -16.58 13.71
C CYS A 21 76.16 -17.69 14.66
N ALA A 22 77.04 -18.50 15.10
CA ALA A 22 76.80 -19.54 16.07
C ALA A 22 76.52 -18.95 17.42
N SER A 23 75.26 -19.13 17.90
CA SER A 23 74.98 -19.21 19.33
C SER A 23 74.36 -20.57 19.56
N THR A 24 74.81 -21.31 20.49
CA THR A 24 74.29 -22.62 20.92
C THR A 24 72.92 -22.37 21.58
N GLU A 25 71.92 -22.05 20.83
CA GLU A 25 70.52 -22.24 21.22
C GLU A 25 70.23 -23.74 21.08
N LYS A 26 69.73 -24.37 22.14
CA LYS A 26 69.23 -25.72 22.13
C LYS A 26 68.19 -25.78 21.03
N GLU A 27 68.46 -26.51 19.96
CA GLU A 27 67.53 -26.59 18.83
C GLU A 27 66.22 -27.18 19.35
N VAL A 28 65.18 -26.32 19.33
CA VAL A 28 63.83 -26.67 19.79
C VAL A 28 63.35 -27.86 18.95
N SER A 29 62.98 -28.98 19.59
CA SER A 29 62.52 -30.16 18.94
C SER A 29 61.20 -29.89 18.16
N VAL A 30 60.92 -30.64 17.11
CA VAL A 30 59.67 -30.51 16.34
C VAL A 30 58.46 -30.75 17.23
N GLN A 31 58.59 -31.66 18.18
CA GLN A 31 57.53 -31.97 19.18
C GLN A 31 57.23 -30.76 20.09
N GLU A 32 58.29 -30.05 20.52
CA GLU A 32 58.14 -28.85 21.35
C GLU A 32 57.56 -27.68 20.57
N LEU A 33 57.87 -27.54 19.26
CA LEU A 33 57.24 -26.57 18.37
C LEU A 33 55.73 -26.87 18.23
N ILE A 34 55.37 -28.11 18.11
CA ILE A 34 53.96 -28.53 18.02
C ILE A 34 53.20 -28.22 19.31
N ARG A 35 53.78 -28.61 20.51
CA ARG A 35 53.17 -28.29 21.81
C ARG A 35 53.03 -26.79 22.07
N ASN A 36 53.93 -25.97 21.52
CA ASN A 36 53.88 -24.53 21.61
C ASN A 36 53.01 -23.84 20.51
N ASN A 37 52.23 -24.60 19.80
CA ASN A 37 51.33 -24.18 18.72
C ASN A 37 52.01 -23.46 17.53
N LYS A 38 53.32 -23.76 17.28
CA LYS A 38 54.09 -23.23 16.16
C LYS A 38 54.03 -24.18 14.94
N ILE A 39 52.81 -24.48 14.49
CA ILE A 39 52.52 -25.58 13.56
C ILE A 39 53.22 -25.40 12.20
N GLU A 40 53.19 -24.20 11.63
CA GLU A 40 53.81 -23.92 10.32
C GLU A 40 55.37 -24.03 10.39
N GLU A 41 55.96 -23.68 11.54
CA GLU A 41 57.37 -23.84 11.76
C GLU A 41 57.73 -25.33 11.87
N ALA A 42 56.96 -26.12 12.56
CA ALA A 42 57.09 -27.56 12.63
C ALA A 42 56.94 -28.23 11.24
N LYS A 43 55.90 -27.88 10.47
CA LYS A 43 55.70 -28.38 9.10
C LYS A 43 56.88 -28.08 8.15
N SER A 44 57.47 -26.88 8.28
CA SER A 44 58.60 -26.49 7.44
C SER A 44 59.83 -27.40 7.64
N LYS A 45 60.04 -27.93 8.87
CA LYS A 45 61.12 -28.86 9.16
C LYS A 45 60.91 -30.20 8.45
N PHE A 46 59.69 -30.70 8.30
CA PHE A 46 59.42 -31.94 7.57
C PHE A 46 59.66 -31.79 6.06
N VAL A 47 59.43 -30.64 5.49
CA VAL A 47 59.73 -30.37 4.08
C VAL A 47 61.25 -30.31 3.82
N SER A 48 62.06 -30.03 4.83
CA SER A 48 63.55 -29.93 4.74
C SER A 48 64.33 -31.22 5.02
N LYS A 49 63.71 -32.39 4.92
CA LYS A 49 64.31 -33.76 5.16
C LYS A 49 64.49 -34.14 6.65
N TYR A 50 63.71 -33.54 7.58
CA TYR A 50 63.67 -34.04 8.93
C TYR A 50 63.00 -35.43 8.96
N ASP A 51 63.54 -36.37 9.73
CA ASP A 51 62.91 -37.68 9.89
C ASP A 51 61.57 -37.51 10.61
N ILE A 52 60.51 -37.80 9.92
CA ILE A 52 59.12 -37.62 10.42
C ILE A 52 58.83 -38.47 11.66
N ASN A 53 59.59 -39.51 11.85
CA ASN A 53 59.49 -40.44 13.00
C ASN A 53 60.52 -40.16 14.09
N ALA A 54 61.36 -39.12 13.97
CA ALA A 54 62.31 -38.75 14.99
C ALA A 54 61.62 -38.53 16.35
N VAL A 55 62.24 -38.93 17.43
CA VAL A 55 61.69 -38.85 18.79
C VAL A 55 62.37 -37.80 19.62
N ASP A 56 61.61 -37.18 20.58
CA ASP A 56 62.11 -36.34 21.61
C ASP A 56 62.75 -37.14 22.78
N GLU A 57 63.15 -36.44 23.83
CA GLU A 57 63.73 -36.97 25.04
C GLU A 57 62.81 -37.93 25.82
N ASN A 58 61.51 -37.92 25.53
CA ASN A 58 60.51 -38.83 26.09
C ASN A 58 60.11 -39.96 25.13
N GLY A 59 60.76 -40.02 23.98
CA GLY A 59 60.41 -40.99 22.95
C GLY A 59 59.20 -40.60 22.11
N ASN A 60 58.66 -39.35 22.24
CA ASN A 60 57.50 -38.92 21.48
C ASN A 60 57.92 -38.50 20.07
N THR A 61 57.19 -38.96 19.07
CA THR A 61 57.28 -38.46 17.69
C THR A 61 56.49 -37.20 17.52
N ALA A 62 56.62 -36.52 16.41
CA ALA A 62 55.76 -35.37 16.05
C ALA A 62 54.27 -35.74 16.07
N LEU A 63 53.96 -37.00 15.73
CA LEU A 63 52.58 -37.49 15.72
C LEU A 63 52.01 -37.63 17.14
N HIS A 64 52.88 -38.01 18.15
CA HIS A 64 52.48 -37.97 19.55
C HIS A 64 52.12 -36.56 20.02
N ALA A 65 52.97 -35.60 19.67
CA ALA A 65 52.77 -34.19 20.06
C ALA A 65 51.51 -33.61 19.37
N ALA A 66 51.25 -33.95 18.13
CA ALA A 66 50.05 -33.53 17.41
C ALA A 66 48.77 -34.14 18.02
N ALA A 67 48.88 -35.39 18.46
CA ALA A 67 47.83 -36.11 19.15
C ALA A 67 47.55 -35.50 20.55
N GLU A 68 48.57 -35.08 21.28
CA GLU A 68 48.51 -34.43 22.58
C GLU A 68 47.71 -33.11 22.52
N ILE A 69 47.95 -32.26 21.49
CA ILE A 69 47.29 -30.95 21.34
C ILE A 69 45.98 -30.99 20.59
N ASN A 70 45.49 -32.15 20.19
CA ASN A 70 44.26 -32.40 19.43
C ASN A 70 44.23 -31.70 18.05
N ASP A 71 45.36 -31.50 17.38
CA ASP A 71 45.36 -30.95 16.02
C ASP A 71 45.17 -32.06 14.98
N ALA A 72 43.89 -32.33 14.67
CA ALA A 72 43.50 -33.35 13.71
C ALA A 72 44.08 -33.10 12.29
N SER A 73 44.22 -31.81 11.90
CA SER A 73 44.78 -31.44 10.62
C SER A 73 46.27 -31.73 10.54
N LEU A 74 47.00 -31.48 11.63
CA LEU A 74 48.42 -31.82 11.72
C LEU A 74 48.64 -33.33 11.80
N VAL A 75 47.78 -34.04 12.55
CA VAL A 75 47.80 -35.51 12.60
C VAL A 75 47.65 -36.07 11.20
N LEU A 76 46.63 -35.62 10.45
CA LEU A 76 46.41 -36.07 9.09
C LEU A 76 47.60 -35.72 8.16
N PHE A 77 48.16 -34.50 8.30
CA PHE A 77 49.33 -34.08 7.54
C PHE A 77 50.51 -35.04 7.79
N LEU A 78 50.85 -35.30 9.07
CA LEU A 78 51.96 -36.17 9.44
C LEU A 78 51.75 -37.59 8.89
N LEU A 79 50.57 -38.12 9.01
CA LEU A 79 50.22 -39.44 8.51
C LEU A 79 50.35 -39.50 6.98
N CYS A 80 49.91 -38.51 6.24
CA CYS A 80 50.04 -38.41 4.78
C CYS A 80 51.53 -38.30 4.34
N TYR A 81 52.38 -37.76 5.19
CA TYR A 81 53.83 -37.68 4.94
C TYR A 81 54.62 -38.90 5.40
N GLY A 82 53.95 -39.95 5.89
CA GLY A 82 54.53 -41.23 6.22
C GLY A 82 54.99 -41.39 7.68
N ALA A 83 54.39 -40.58 8.59
CA ALA A 83 54.57 -40.84 10.02
C ALA A 83 53.94 -42.19 10.38
N ASP A 84 54.72 -43.00 11.11
CA ASP A 84 54.24 -44.26 11.60
C ASP A 84 53.30 -44.07 12.80
N PRO A 85 51.99 -44.40 12.68
CA PRO A 85 51.00 -44.19 13.73
C PRO A 85 51.16 -45.10 14.94
N ASP A 86 52.01 -46.18 14.83
CA ASP A 86 52.13 -47.23 15.83
C ASP A 86 53.47 -47.21 16.60
N LEU A 87 54.30 -46.20 16.32
CA LEU A 87 55.53 -46.01 17.12
C LEU A 87 55.17 -45.72 18.57
N LYS A 88 55.95 -46.37 19.45
CA LYS A 88 55.76 -46.20 20.92
C LYS A 88 56.77 -45.23 21.49
N ASN A 89 56.32 -44.36 22.38
CA ASN A 89 57.20 -43.57 23.22
C ASN A 89 57.84 -44.45 24.36
N TYR A 90 58.63 -43.85 25.23
CA TYR A 90 59.29 -44.59 26.30
C TYR A 90 58.34 -45.14 27.36
N ASN A 91 57.09 -44.68 27.42
CA ASN A 91 56.01 -45.22 28.21
C ASN A 91 55.22 -46.31 27.46
N SER A 92 55.79 -46.78 26.35
CA SER A 92 55.14 -47.76 25.42
C SER A 92 53.83 -47.29 24.86
N GLN A 93 53.50 -45.95 24.89
CA GLN A 93 52.30 -45.35 24.36
C GLN A 93 52.47 -45.03 22.86
N THR A 94 51.48 -45.36 22.06
CA THR A 94 51.36 -44.89 20.67
C THR A 94 50.73 -43.51 20.67
N PRO A 95 50.78 -42.73 19.52
CA PRO A 95 50.05 -41.50 19.38
C PRO A 95 48.59 -41.57 19.76
N LEU A 96 47.96 -42.75 19.50
CA LEU A 96 46.57 -42.99 19.86
C LEU A 96 46.37 -43.01 21.40
N HIS A 97 47.30 -43.64 22.14
CA HIS A 97 47.25 -43.62 23.62
C HIS A 97 47.36 -42.19 24.16
N VAL A 98 48.25 -41.38 23.60
CA VAL A 98 48.42 -39.98 23.99
C VAL A 98 47.19 -39.17 23.67
N ALA A 99 46.57 -39.34 22.47
CA ALA A 99 45.32 -38.69 22.12
C ALA A 99 44.21 -38.99 23.15
N ILE A 100 44.08 -40.26 23.55
CA ILE A 100 43.08 -40.65 24.55
C ILE A 100 43.39 -40.08 25.94
N GLU A 101 44.65 -40.10 26.33
CA GLU A 101 45.06 -39.54 27.64
C GLU A 101 44.70 -38.09 27.76
N HIS A 102 44.85 -37.33 26.69
CA HIS A 102 44.56 -35.86 26.64
C HIS A 102 43.15 -35.51 26.17
N ASN A 103 42.22 -36.47 26.00
CA ASN A 103 40.86 -36.28 25.48
C ASN A 103 40.83 -35.65 24.07
N SER A 104 41.85 -35.91 23.26
CA SER A 104 42.01 -35.42 21.90
C SER A 104 41.21 -36.24 20.90
N LYS A 105 39.86 -36.12 20.94
CA LYS A 105 38.95 -36.94 20.15
C LYS A 105 39.14 -36.77 18.65
N GLU A 106 39.34 -35.57 18.17
CA GLU A 106 39.53 -35.30 16.74
C GLU A 106 40.84 -35.89 16.22
N ALA A 107 41.90 -35.84 17.00
CA ALA A 107 43.18 -36.47 16.70
C ALA A 107 43.05 -38.00 16.71
N ALA A 108 42.42 -38.57 17.73
CA ALA A 108 42.14 -39.99 17.81
C ALA A 108 41.32 -40.49 16.60
N GLN A 109 40.33 -39.76 16.18
CA GLN A 109 39.52 -40.07 14.98
C GLN A 109 40.38 -40.14 13.70
N GLN A 110 41.35 -39.22 13.53
CA GLN A 110 42.24 -39.26 12.38
C GLN A 110 43.20 -40.46 12.41
N LEU A 111 43.75 -40.77 13.58
CA LEU A 111 44.64 -41.90 13.78
C LEU A 111 43.90 -43.22 13.44
N VAL A 112 42.73 -43.41 13.99
CA VAL A 112 41.89 -44.60 13.73
C VAL A 112 41.46 -44.68 12.27
N ASN A 113 41.04 -43.57 11.68
CA ASN A 113 40.67 -43.49 10.26
C ASN A 113 41.84 -43.83 9.34
N TYR A 114 43.07 -43.53 9.75
CA TYR A 114 44.27 -43.87 8.99
C TYR A 114 44.64 -45.35 9.12
N GLY A 115 44.18 -46.03 10.16
CA GLY A 115 44.36 -47.49 10.37
C GLY A 115 45.49 -47.77 11.30
N CYS A 116 45.73 -46.99 12.36
CA CYS A 116 46.65 -47.30 13.45
C CYS A 116 46.21 -48.58 14.17
N ASN A 117 47.18 -49.20 14.85
CA ASN A 117 46.94 -50.44 15.67
C ASN A 117 46.21 -50.03 16.97
N ILE A 118 44.88 -50.21 16.97
CA ILE A 118 44.04 -49.96 18.13
C ILE A 118 44.28 -50.92 19.30
N PHE A 119 44.93 -52.04 19.07
CA PHE A 119 45.24 -53.06 20.05
C PHE A 119 46.67 -52.96 20.59
N ALA A 120 47.41 -51.96 20.20
CA ALA A 120 48.73 -51.68 20.78
C ALA A 120 48.60 -51.48 22.29
N ARG A 121 49.53 -52.11 23.10
CA ARG A 121 49.48 -52.02 24.55
C ARG A 121 50.58 -51.08 25.05
N ASP A 122 50.23 -50.28 26.06
CA ASP A 122 51.14 -49.42 26.77
C ASP A 122 51.99 -50.21 27.80
N ALA A 123 52.71 -49.48 28.70
CA ALA A 123 53.56 -50.13 29.72
C ALA A 123 52.73 -50.84 30.79
N ASP A 124 51.50 -50.48 31.03
CA ASP A 124 50.57 -51.11 31.97
C ASP A 124 49.77 -52.27 31.33
N GLY A 125 50.07 -52.56 30.06
CA GLY A 125 49.39 -53.59 29.27
C GLY A 125 48.01 -53.24 28.76
N LYS A 126 47.59 -52.00 28.87
CA LYS A 126 46.29 -51.51 28.39
C LYS A 126 46.39 -51.07 26.95
N THR A 127 45.33 -51.30 26.20
CA THR A 127 45.17 -50.69 24.87
C THR A 127 44.61 -49.32 24.95
N ALA A 128 44.86 -48.49 23.93
CA ALA A 128 44.28 -47.17 23.86
C ALA A 128 42.75 -47.23 23.85
N MET A 129 42.19 -48.25 23.24
CA MET A 129 40.73 -48.51 23.18
C MET A 129 40.12 -48.74 24.57
N GLU A 130 40.75 -49.69 25.39
CA GLU A 130 40.29 -49.99 26.74
C GLU A 130 40.30 -48.74 27.62
N THR A 131 41.32 -47.88 27.47
CA THR A 131 41.43 -46.60 28.21
C THR A 131 40.38 -45.60 27.76
N ALA A 132 40.09 -45.53 26.48
CA ALA A 132 39.10 -44.59 25.92
C ALA A 132 37.70 -44.89 26.44
N PHE A 133 37.28 -46.16 26.43
CA PHE A 133 35.95 -46.55 26.85
C PHE A 133 35.71 -46.44 28.35
N GLN A 134 36.78 -46.59 29.17
CA GLN A 134 36.68 -46.27 30.60
C GLN A 134 36.51 -44.79 30.90
N LYS A 135 36.86 -43.89 29.94
CA LYS A 135 36.74 -42.43 30.09
C LYS A 135 35.38 -41.89 29.61
N ASP A 136 34.94 -42.27 28.42
CA ASP A 136 33.72 -41.70 27.81
C ASP A 136 33.23 -42.62 26.69
N SER A 137 31.94 -42.99 26.71
CA SER A 137 31.22 -43.70 25.64
C SER A 137 31.25 -43.02 24.28
N GLY A 138 31.53 -41.71 24.23
CA GLY A 138 31.68 -40.95 22.98
C GLY A 138 32.86 -41.38 22.12
N TYR A 139 33.73 -42.28 22.64
CA TYR A 139 34.80 -42.91 21.87
C TYR A 139 34.33 -44.07 21.00
N TYR A 140 33.14 -44.62 21.21
CA TYR A 140 32.64 -45.73 20.38
C TYR A 140 32.62 -45.39 18.90
N ASP A 141 32.19 -44.16 18.57
CA ASP A 141 32.12 -43.70 17.17
C ASP A 141 33.51 -43.58 16.52
N ILE A 142 34.54 -43.34 17.31
CA ILE A 142 35.90 -43.24 16.85
C ILE A 142 36.51 -44.62 16.57
N PHE A 143 36.34 -45.53 17.50
CA PHE A 143 36.97 -46.86 17.44
C PHE A 143 36.17 -47.87 16.63
N ILE A 144 34.84 -47.80 16.58
CA ILE A 144 34.00 -48.73 15.87
C ILE A 144 33.74 -48.23 14.45
N THR A 145 34.57 -48.59 13.50
CA THR A 145 34.51 -48.19 12.07
C THR A 145 34.65 -49.40 11.17
N GLU A 146 34.31 -49.29 9.86
CA GLU A 146 34.53 -50.34 8.86
C GLU A 146 36.01 -50.75 8.77
N LYS A 147 36.95 -49.85 8.99
CA LYS A 147 38.37 -50.11 8.94
C LYS A 147 38.85 -50.96 10.15
N THR A 148 38.37 -50.58 11.34
CA THR A 148 38.73 -51.31 12.56
C THR A 148 38.02 -52.64 12.66
N ALA A 149 36.91 -52.82 11.97
CA ALA A 149 36.20 -54.11 11.88
C ALA A 149 37.06 -55.32 11.41
N ALA A 150 38.00 -55.02 10.53
CA ALA A 150 38.85 -56.01 9.95
C ALA A 150 40.15 -56.29 10.78
N LEU A 151 40.38 -55.46 11.82
CA LEU A 151 41.56 -55.58 12.64
C LEU A 151 41.39 -56.64 13.73
N GLN A 152 42.45 -57.38 13.97
CA GLN A 152 42.55 -58.36 15.05
C GLN A 152 43.80 -58.08 15.87
N ASP A 153 43.72 -58.32 17.16
CA ASP A 153 44.89 -58.29 18.09
C ASP A 153 45.89 -59.33 17.66
N SER A 154 47.09 -58.92 17.35
CA SER A 154 48.18 -59.85 16.88
C SER A 154 48.59 -60.88 17.89
N ILE A 155 48.26 -60.76 19.17
CA ILE A 155 48.61 -61.68 20.24
C ILE A 155 47.49 -62.72 20.43
N THR A 156 46.24 -62.25 20.50
CA THR A 156 45.07 -63.07 20.86
C THR A 156 44.22 -63.48 19.65
N GLY A 157 44.37 -62.81 18.52
CA GLY A 157 43.46 -62.95 17.37
C GLY A 157 42.06 -62.32 17.57
N LYS A 158 41.83 -61.66 18.71
CA LYS A 158 40.54 -61.10 19.03
C LYS A 158 40.29 -59.87 18.21
N SER A 159 39.04 -59.72 17.69
CA SER A 159 38.56 -58.50 17.12
C SER A 159 38.05 -57.58 18.22
N ILE A 160 37.74 -56.28 17.87
CA ILE A 160 37.19 -55.33 18.78
C ILE A 160 35.90 -55.86 19.48
N LEU A 161 35.07 -56.62 18.76
CA LEU A 161 33.81 -57.16 19.27
C LEU A 161 34.03 -58.23 20.29
N HIS A 162 35.15 -59.07 20.22
CA HIS A 162 35.46 -60.02 21.25
C HIS A 162 35.73 -59.33 22.59
N TYR A 163 36.44 -58.18 22.60
CA TYR A 163 36.70 -57.45 23.82
C TYR A 163 35.45 -56.88 24.44
N PHE A 164 34.52 -56.33 23.61
CA PHE A 164 33.26 -55.79 24.13
C PHE A 164 32.38 -56.90 24.72
N VAL A 165 32.38 -58.10 24.15
CA VAL A 165 31.64 -59.22 24.69
C VAL A 165 32.24 -59.65 26.03
N GLU A 166 33.56 -59.75 26.17
CA GLU A 166 34.24 -60.07 27.42
C GLU A 166 33.98 -59.01 28.50
N ASP A 167 34.00 -57.75 28.15
CA ASP A 167 33.73 -56.65 29.06
C ASP A 167 32.23 -56.42 29.35
N LYS A 168 31.38 -57.18 28.69
CA LYS A 168 29.91 -57.05 28.77
C LYS A 168 29.39 -55.59 28.41
N ASP A 169 30.10 -54.92 27.51
CA ASP A 169 29.75 -53.59 27.09
C ASP A 169 28.66 -53.61 25.98
N GLU A 170 27.39 -53.63 26.42
CA GLU A 170 26.23 -53.73 25.55
C GLU A 170 26.19 -52.55 24.56
N MET A 171 26.53 -51.33 25.00
CA MET A 171 26.50 -50.15 24.16
C MET A 171 27.55 -50.21 23.03
N ALA A 172 28.72 -50.69 23.33
CA ALA A 172 29.76 -50.93 22.32
C ALA A 172 29.33 -52.01 21.34
N ILE A 173 28.75 -53.13 21.81
CA ILE A 173 28.25 -54.23 20.99
C ILE A 173 27.16 -53.70 20.05
N PHE A 174 26.17 -52.94 20.56
CA PHE A 174 25.12 -52.30 19.72
C PHE A 174 25.69 -51.33 18.68
N THR A 175 26.71 -50.58 19.04
CA THR A 175 27.40 -49.71 18.10
C THR A 175 28.10 -50.53 17.00
N CYS A 176 28.72 -51.65 17.31
CA CYS A 176 29.29 -52.56 16.33
C CYS A 176 28.22 -53.09 15.37
N VAL A 177 27.09 -53.56 15.91
CA VAL A 177 25.95 -54.03 15.12
C VAL A 177 25.43 -52.96 14.19
N ARG A 178 25.14 -51.76 14.71
CA ARG A 178 24.63 -50.63 13.95
C ARG A 178 25.56 -50.19 12.81
N LYS A 179 26.86 -50.34 13.00
CA LYS A 179 27.87 -49.98 12.02
C LYS A 179 28.27 -51.16 11.09
N ASN A 180 27.50 -52.24 11.13
CA ASN A 180 27.73 -53.43 10.30
C ASN A 180 29.15 -54.02 10.45
N ILE A 181 29.69 -54.00 11.66
CA ILE A 181 30.96 -54.71 11.96
C ILE A 181 30.75 -56.19 11.85
N PRO A 182 31.71 -57.00 11.26
CA PRO A 182 31.61 -58.45 11.22
C PRO A 182 31.36 -59.06 12.60
N LEU A 183 30.27 -59.80 12.73
CA LEU A 183 29.84 -60.32 14.03
C LEU A 183 30.40 -61.68 14.36
N SER A 184 31.04 -62.37 13.37
CA SER A 184 31.59 -63.71 13.50
C SER A 184 33.08 -63.81 13.17
N PRO A 185 33.94 -62.80 13.54
CA PRO A 185 35.39 -63.03 13.43
C PRO A 185 35.83 -64.13 14.39
N LYS A 186 36.87 -64.85 14.04
CA LYS A 186 37.42 -65.90 14.89
C LYS A 186 38.74 -65.47 15.51
N ASP A 187 38.88 -65.66 16.79
CA ASP A 187 40.18 -65.52 17.51
C ASP A 187 41.15 -66.63 17.21
N ASN A 188 42.35 -66.62 17.86
CA ASN A 188 43.38 -67.61 17.66
C ASN A 188 42.98 -69.04 18.21
N GLU A 189 41.95 -69.11 19.04
CA GLU A 189 41.36 -70.37 19.55
C GLU A 189 40.20 -70.84 18.64
N GLY A 190 39.86 -70.06 17.60
CA GLY A 190 38.76 -70.34 16.68
C GLY A 190 37.39 -69.93 17.21
N LYS A 191 37.31 -69.19 18.31
CA LYS A 191 36.08 -68.74 18.97
C LYS A 191 35.61 -67.46 18.34
N THR A 192 34.29 -67.30 18.15
CA THR A 192 33.63 -66.07 17.76
C THR A 192 33.24 -65.26 18.99
N PRO A 193 32.90 -63.95 18.86
CA PRO A 193 32.29 -63.15 19.94
C PRO A 193 31.03 -63.83 20.53
N LEU A 194 30.23 -64.45 19.67
CA LEU A 194 29.08 -65.25 20.08
C LEU A 194 29.45 -66.48 20.93
N ASP A 195 30.50 -67.18 20.58
CA ASP A 195 31.03 -68.34 21.37
C ASP A 195 31.47 -67.90 22.78
N LEU A 196 32.04 -66.67 22.92
CA LEU A 196 32.38 -66.10 24.21
C LEU A 196 31.14 -65.77 25.03
N ALA A 197 30.12 -65.17 24.39
CA ALA A 197 28.83 -64.84 25.05
C ALA A 197 28.14 -66.16 25.53
N PHE A 198 28.20 -67.22 24.73
CA PHE A 198 27.63 -68.49 25.12
C PHE A 198 28.43 -69.21 26.23
N ALA A 199 29.74 -69.05 26.28
CA ALA A 199 30.54 -69.63 27.32
C ALA A 199 30.17 -69.14 28.72
N ASP A 200 29.60 -67.99 28.88
CA ASP A 200 29.18 -67.41 30.18
C ASP A 200 27.69 -67.08 30.24
N ILE A 201 26.90 -67.81 29.50
CA ILE A 201 25.45 -67.51 29.26
C ILE A 201 24.58 -67.56 30.49
N GLU A 202 24.97 -68.30 31.56
CA GLU A 202 24.24 -68.34 32.83
C GLU A 202 24.40 -67.01 33.61
N ASN A 203 25.28 -66.15 33.24
CA ASN A 203 25.51 -64.88 33.85
C ASN A 203 24.53 -63.80 33.24
N SER A 204 23.80 -63.11 34.11
CA SER A 204 22.80 -62.09 33.64
C SER A 204 23.54 -61.02 32.83
N GLY A 205 23.13 -60.82 31.60
CA GLY A 205 23.76 -59.92 30.62
C GLY A 205 24.33 -60.62 29.38
N MET A 206 24.95 -61.84 29.57
CA MET A 206 25.49 -62.54 28.42
C MET A 206 24.44 -63.16 27.51
N ALA A 207 23.28 -63.50 28.04
CA ALA A 207 22.18 -63.99 27.24
C ALA A 207 21.56 -62.82 26.38
N GLU A 208 21.57 -61.63 26.90
CA GLU A 208 21.16 -60.39 26.17
C GLU A 208 22.14 -60.13 25.02
N ILE A 209 23.44 -60.20 25.30
CA ILE A 209 24.52 -60.07 24.33
C ILE A 209 24.42 -61.12 23.24
N ALA A 210 24.27 -62.37 23.61
CA ALA A 210 24.12 -63.51 22.67
C ALA A 210 22.89 -63.35 21.83
N ALA A 211 21.74 -62.95 22.42
CA ALA A 211 20.49 -62.63 21.68
C ALA A 211 20.68 -61.46 20.68
N VAL A 212 21.37 -60.41 21.08
CA VAL A 212 21.73 -59.29 20.19
C VAL A 212 22.60 -59.72 19.05
N LEU A 213 23.69 -60.51 19.33
CA LEU A 213 24.63 -60.97 18.30
C LEU A 213 23.92 -61.92 17.29
N ILE A 214 23.08 -62.83 17.74
CA ILE A 214 22.30 -63.72 16.88
C ILE A 214 21.25 -62.93 16.09
N THR A 215 20.54 -62.05 16.75
CA THR A 215 19.48 -61.24 16.11
C THR A 215 20.04 -60.40 14.97
N ASN A 216 21.33 -60.10 15.06
CA ASN A 216 21.98 -59.25 14.06
C ASN A 216 22.90 -60.07 13.10
N GLY A 217 22.72 -61.35 13.03
CA GLY A 217 23.34 -62.21 12.01
C GLY A 217 24.75 -62.73 12.33
N ALA A 218 25.11 -62.79 13.62
CA ALA A 218 26.24 -63.61 13.99
C ALA A 218 25.96 -65.08 13.60
N ASP A 219 26.93 -65.74 12.92
CA ASP A 219 26.78 -67.15 12.53
C ASP A 219 26.52 -68.01 13.75
N PRO A 220 25.35 -68.58 13.88
CA PRO A 220 25.10 -69.54 14.97
C PRO A 220 25.92 -70.80 14.70
N VAL A 221 26.65 -71.30 15.71
CA VAL A 221 27.10 -72.64 15.66
C VAL A 221 25.89 -73.55 15.67
N SER A 222 25.86 -74.59 14.85
CA SER A 222 24.65 -75.30 14.40
C SER A 222 23.72 -75.92 15.45
N SER A 223 24.01 -75.81 16.74
CA SER A 223 23.14 -76.24 17.84
C SER A 223 22.58 -75.10 18.68
N GLU A 224 22.85 -73.84 18.35
CA GLU A 224 22.63 -72.71 19.23
C GLU A 224 21.42 -71.87 18.81
N PHE A 225 20.89 -72.04 17.57
CA PHE A 225 19.69 -71.42 17.12
C PHE A 225 18.44 -71.84 17.91
N ASP A 226 18.38 -73.11 18.28
CA ASP A 226 17.32 -73.64 19.13
C ASP A 226 17.39 -73.05 20.53
N TYR A 227 18.58 -72.71 21.04
CA TYR A 227 18.75 -72.08 22.35
C TYR A 227 18.27 -70.61 22.32
N PHE A 228 18.59 -69.90 21.24
CA PHE A 228 18.10 -68.55 21.03
C PHE A 228 16.56 -68.49 20.98
N GLN A 229 15.94 -69.41 20.23
CA GLN A 229 14.51 -69.58 20.20
C GLN A 229 13.93 -69.79 21.59
N THR A 230 14.59 -70.65 22.39
CA THR A 230 14.18 -70.92 23.77
C THR A 230 14.43 -69.81 24.73
N ALA A 231 15.53 -69.06 24.60
CA ALA A 231 15.87 -67.91 25.42
C ALA A 231 14.94 -66.74 25.14
N VAL A 232 14.64 -66.50 23.86
CA VAL A 232 13.68 -65.44 23.44
C VAL A 232 12.25 -65.82 23.87
N ALA A 233 11.83 -67.03 23.71
CA ALA A 233 10.53 -67.55 24.13
C ALA A 233 10.29 -67.48 25.65
N ASN A 234 11.31 -67.69 26.45
CA ASN A 234 11.18 -67.72 27.92
C ASN A 234 11.29 -66.37 28.60
N ARG A 235 11.80 -65.32 27.92
CA ARG A 235 12.03 -63.99 28.50
C ARG A 235 11.00 -62.97 28.22
N ASN A 236 10.30 -62.96 27.25
CA ASN A 236 9.36 -61.91 26.75
C ASN A 236 9.86 -61.35 25.43
N ILE A 237 9.16 -61.69 24.39
CA ILE A 237 9.49 -61.29 23.01
C ILE A 237 9.47 -59.73 22.82
N ASN A 238 8.87 -58.99 23.75
CA ASN A 238 8.79 -57.54 23.80
C ASN A 238 9.74 -56.94 24.86
N TYR A 239 10.77 -57.66 25.29
CA TYR A 239 11.78 -57.13 26.22
C TYR A 239 12.33 -55.79 25.70
N ARG A 240 12.47 -54.81 26.60
CA ARG A 240 13.04 -53.49 26.28
C ARG A 240 14.46 -53.41 26.87
N PHE A 241 15.41 -53.14 25.99
CA PHE A 241 16.81 -52.86 26.36
C PHE A 241 16.95 -51.47 26.97
N GLU A 242 18.14 -51.07 27.43
CA GLU A 242 18.37 -49.75 28.08
C GLU A 242 18.07 -48.57 27.16
N ASP A 243 18.31 -48.70 25.88
CA ASP A 243 17.95 -47.72 24.85
C ASP A 243 16.47 -47.77 24.45
N GLY A 244 15.68 -48.56 25.11
CA GLY A 244 14.26 -48.73 24.86
C GLY A 244 13.92 -49.61 23.66
N GLN A 245 14.92 -50.13 22.92
CA GLN A 245 14.72 -50.97 21.75
C GLN A 245 14.17 -52.33 22.15
N THR A 246 13.45 -52.98 21.26
CA THR A 246 12.99 -54.38 21.41
C THR A 246 13.73 -55.28 20.42
N PRO A 247 13.70 -56.61 20.56
CA PRO A 247 14.23 -57.51 19.56
C PRO A 247 13.74 -57.22 18.12
N LEU A 248 12.50 -56.70 18.00
CA LEU A 248 11.95 -56.31 16.69
C LEU A 248 12.63 -55.09 16.10
N HIS A 249 13.06 -54.11 16.92
CA HIS A 249 13.88 -53.01 16.47
C HIS A 249 15.21 -53.47 15.89
N TYR A 250 15.92 -54.32 16.63
CA TYR A 250 17.19 -54.85 16.16
C TYR A 250 17.08 -55.70 14.89
N ALA A 251 16.04 -56.53 14.78
CA ALA A 251 15.76 -57.27 13.57
C ALA A 251 15.47 -56.35 12.39
N ALA A 252 14.78 -55.19 12.64
CA ALA A 252 14.50 -54.19 11.64
C ALA A 252 15.75 -53.41 11.22
N ILE A 253 16.66 -53.08 12.15
CA ILE A 253 17.96 -52.44 11.89
C ILE A 253 18.85 -53.33 11.03
N ALA A 254 18.97 -54.60 11.44
CA ALA A 254 19.87 -55.55 10.80
C ALA A 254 19.38 -56.11 9.44
N GLY A 255 18.12 -55.94 9.14
CA GLY A 255 17.56 -56.42 7.89
C GLY A 255 17.24 -57.96 7.88
N HIS A 256 17.13 -58.56 9.04
CA HIS A 256 16.93 -60.00 9.17
C HIS A 256 15.45 -60.43 9.00
N LYS A 257 15.08 -60.76 7.80
CA LYS A 257 13.70 -61.07 7.40
C LYS A 257 13.14 -62.27 8.17
N SER A 258 13.93 -63.32 8.35
CA SER A 258 13.51 -64.56 9.03
C SER A 258 13.22 -64.33 10.52
N ILE A 259 14.09 -63.54 11.19
CA ILE A 259 13.93 -63.19 12.59
C ILE A 259 12.75 -62.23 12.77
N THR A 260 12.61 -61.22 11.89
CA THR A 260 11.44 -60.33 11.87
C THR A 260 10.14 -61.13 11.77
N LYS A 261 10.10 -62.10 10.82
CA LYS A 261 8.95 -62.99 10.64
C LYS A 261 8.63 -63.74 11.92
N TYR A 262 9.65 -64.40 12.52
CA TYR A 262 9.50 -65.16 13.77
C TYR A 262 8.95 -64.29 14.91
N LEU A 263 9.51 -63.07 15.07
CA LEU A 263 9.06 -62.17 16.14
C LEU A 263 7.60 -61.73 15.94
N LEU A 264 7.20 -61.39 14.69
CA LEU A 264 5.83 -61.03 14.36
C LEU A 264 4.83 -62.18 14.56
N GLU A 265 5.20 -63.43 14.15
CA GLU A 265 4.38 -64.63 14.31
C GLU A 265 4.18 -64.97 15.78
N ASN A 266 5.11 -64.55 16.66
CA ASN A 266 5.04 -64.72 18.10
C ASN A 266 4.52 -63.47 18.83
N ASN A 267 3.75 -62.60 18.16
CA ASN A 267 3.06 -61.44 18.71
C ASN A 267 3.98 -60.31 19.24
N ALA A 268 5.12 -60.06 18.59
CA ALA A 268 5.91 -58.88 18.87
C ALA A 268 5.12 -57.63 18.60
N ILE A 269 5.16 -56.64 19.49
CA ILE A 269 4.44 -55.39 19.37
C ILE A 269 5.13 -54.46 18.36
N THR A 270 4.45 -54.18 17.26
CA THR A 270 5.01 -53.46 16.11
C THR A 270 5.22 -51.94 16.35
N ASN A 271 4.53 -51.35 17.33
CA ASN A 271 4.50 -49.90 17.59
C ASN A 271 5.20 -49.48 18.88
N VAL A 272 6.06 -50.35 19.43
CA VAL A 272 6.90 -49.95 20.58
C VAL A 272 7.86 -48.84 20.11
N GLN A 273 7.99 -47.81 20.93
CA GLN A 273 8.96 -46.75 20.71
C GLN A 273 10.21 -46.97 21.57
N ASP A 274 11.39 -46.81 20.99
CA ASP A 274 12.64 -46.80 21.73
C ASP A 274 12.85 -45.45 22.46
N SER A 275 14.03 -45.22 23.05
CA SER A 275 14.36 -43.96 23.75
C SER A 275 14.40 -42.75 22.84
N SER A 276 14.59 -42.93 21.55
CA SER A 276 14.50 -41.88 20.52
C SER A 276 13.08 -41.66 19.99
N GLY A 277 12.11 -42.46 20.44
CA GLY A 277 10.74 -42.46 19.94
C GLY A 277 10.58 -43.23 18.62
N ALA A 278 11.64 -43.85 18.10
CA ALA A 278 11.58 -44.66 16.89
C ALA A 278 10.85 -45.97 17.12
N THR A 279 10.05 -46.39 16.13
CA THR A 279 9.43 -47.73 16.11
C THR A 279 10.26 -48.67 15.22
N PRO A 280 10.07 -50.00 15.27
CA PRO A 280 10.72 -50.93 14.35
C PRO A 280 10.56 -50.53 12.87
N LEU A 281 9.42 -49.90 12.50
CA LEU A 281 9.20 -49.41 11.13
C LEU A 281 10.10 -48.22 10.79
N HIS A 282 10.35 -47.32 11.74
CA HIS A 282 11.32 -46.22 11.55
C HIS A 282 12.71 -46.81 11.23
N GLU A 283 13.13 -47.81 11.96
CA GLU A 283 14.44 -48.45 11.78
C GLU A 283 14.50 -49.20 10.45
N ALA A 284 13.49 -50.02 10.12
CA ALA A 284 13.44 -50.69 8.83
C ALA A 284 13.55 -49.72 7.65
N VAL A 285 12.85 -48.60 7.75
CA VAL A 285 12.86 -47.55 6.72
C VAL A 285 14.20 -46.83 6.67
N ARG A 286 14.75 -46.42 7.81
CA ARG A 286 16.06 -45.76 7.93
C ARG A 286 17.19 -46.58 7.29
N TYR A 287 17.21 -47.87 7.55
CA TYR A 287 18.22 -48.79 6.99
C TYR A 287 17.80 -49.38 5.64
N GLY A 288 16.61 -49.09 5.15
CA GLY A 288 16.16 -49.42 3.80
C GLY A 288 15.76 -50.85 3.57
N HIS A 289 15.29 -51.48 4.57
CA HIS A 289 14.84 -52.87 4.53
C HIS A 289 13.38 -52.94 4.08
N THR A 290 13.13 -52.79 2.78
CA THR A 290 11.78 -52.67 2.18
C THR A 290 10.88 -53.86 2.50
N GLU A 291 11.42 -55.09 2.45
CA GLU A 291 10.64 -56.28 2.77
C GLU A 291 10.22 -56.31 4.26
N ILE A 292 11.13 -55.92 5.15
CA ILE A 292 10.85 -55.88 6.61
C ILE A 292 9.84 -54.77 6.89
N ALA A 293 10.02 -53.58 6.26
CA ALA A 293 9.04 -52.52 6.38
C ALA A 293 7.64 -53.00 5.95
N LYS A 294 7.55 -53.75 4.86
CA LYS A 294 6.30 -54.37 4.41
C LYS A 294 5.75 -55.36 5.44
N MET A 295 6.58 -56.25 5.98
CA MET A 295 6.16 -57.21 6.99
C MET A 295 5.60 -56.53 8.24
N LEU A 296 6.27 -55.45 8.70
CA LEU A 296 5.83 -54.65 9.84
C LEU A 296 4.48 -53.98 9.55
N LEU A 297 4.30 -53.39 8.35
CA LEU A 297 3.05 -52.76 7.92
C LEU A 297 1.91 -53.79 7.80
N ASP A 298 2.19 -54.99 7.23
CA ASP A 298 1.23 -56.09 7.14
C ASP A 298 0.80 -56.58 8.55
N ALA A 299 1.69 -56.48 9.51
CA ALA A 299 1.46 -56.83 10.93
C ALA A 299 0.83 -55.65 11.75
N GLY A 300 0.44 -54.53 11.11
CA GLY A 300 -0.25 -53.42 11.75
C GLY A 300 0.66 -52.35 12.38
N ALA A 301 1.90 -52.25 11.93
CA ALA A 301 2.72 -51.08 12.30
C ALA A 301 2.11 -49.77 11.80
N SER A 302 2.12 -48.75 12.65
CA SER A 302 1.65 -47.44 12.29
C SER A 302 2.57 -46.78 11.26
N VAL A 303 2.07 -46.55 10.06
CA VAL A 303 2.84 -45.96 8.95
C VAL A 303 3.29 -44.52 9.22
N ASP A 304 2.55 -43.80 10.10
CA ASP A 304 2.80 -42.39 10.45
C ASP A 304 3.14 -42.22 11.93
N ALA A 305 3.68 -43.25 12.59
CA ALA A 305 4.23 -43.12 13.94
C ALA A 305 5.28 -42.00 13.94
N LYS A 306 5.34 -41.19 15.02
CA LYS A 306 6.33 -40.10 15.14
C LYS A 306 7.41 -40.46 16.17
N ASP A 307 8.67 -40.28 15.81
CA ASP A 307 9.79 -40.31 16.74
C ASP A 307 9.82 -39.00 17.60
N ASN A 308 10.82 -38.89 18.50
CA ASN A 308 10.96 -37.70 19.37
C ASN A 308 11.29 -36.42 18.60
N LEU A 309 11.74 -36.50 17.37
CA LEU A 309 11.96 -35.38 16.45
C LEU A 309 10.71 -35.08 15.58
N GLY A 310 9.61 -35.81 15.86
CA GLY A 310 8.37 -35.67 15.08
C GLY A 310 8.47 -36.31 13.70
N LYS A 311 9.52 -37.04 13.38
CA LYS A 311 9.69 -37.66 12.08
C LYS A 311 8.85 -38.91 11.98
N THR A 312 8.16 -39.05 10.86
CA THR A 312 7.46 -40.28 10.48
C THR A 312 8.43 -41.15 9.67
N PRO A 313 8.17 -42.46 9.50
CA PRO A 313 9.05 -43.37 8.75
C PRO A 313 9.42 -42.80 7.35
N ILE A 314 8.46 -42.21 6.62
CA ILE A 314 8.71 -41.65 5.27
C ILE A 314 9.73 -40.49 5.26
N LEU A 315 9.87 -39.77 6.38
CA LEU A 315 10.84 -38.68 6.55
C LEU A 315 12.27 -39.20 6.85
N LEU A 316 12.44 -40.51 7.11
CA LEU A 316 13.71 -41.11 7.46
C LEU A 316 14.36 -41.86 6.31
N ILE A 317 13.75 -41.88 5.11
CA ILE A 317 14.32 -42.61 3.97
C ILE A 317 15.61 -41.91 3.52
N ILE A 318 16.74 -42.62 3.69
CA ILE A 318 18.07 -42.13 3.27
C ILE A 318 18.33 -42.50 1.81
N PRO A 319 18.94 -41.61 0.99
CA PRO A 319 18.97 -41.76 -0.47
C PRO A 319 19.96 -42.79 -1.03
N GLU A 320 20.84 -43.38 -0.20
CA GLU A 320 22.03 -44.09 -0.66
C GLU A 320 21.80 -45.27 -1.62
N ASN A 321 20.55 -45.70 -1.82
CA ASN A 321 20.23 -46.84 -2.69
C ASN A 321 18.95 -46.67 -3.54
N GLN A 322 18.62 -45.49 -4.06
CA GLN A 322 17.49 -45.25 -5.00
C GLN A 322 16.18 -45.96 -4.61
N ARG A 323 15.71 -45.76 -3.39
CA ARG A 323 14.60 -46.52 -2.79
C ARG A 323 13.20 -46.05 -3.18
N ALA A 324 12.94 -45.85 -4.45
CA ALA A 324 11.60 -45.57 -4.94
C ALA A 324 10.56 -46.59 -4.48
N GLU A 325 11.00 -47.84 -4.35
CA GLU A 325 10.16 -48.96 -3.84
C GLU A 325 9.67 -48.67 -2.40
N LEU A 326 10.53 -48.14 -1.53
CA LEU A 326 10.17 -47.86 -0.13
C LEU A 326 9.21 -46.68 -0.02
N TYR A 327 9.41 -45.61 -0.81
CA TYR A 327 8.42 -44.53 -0.91
C TYR A 327 7.07 -45.06 -1.41
N ASN A 328 7.06 -45.81 -2.49
CA ASN A 328 5.84 -46.42 -3.02
C ASN A 328 5.16 -47.35 -2.03
N LEU A 329 5.95 -48.14 -1.27
CA LEU A 329 5.42 -48.99 -0.23
C LEU A 329 4.69 -48.18 0.85
N LEU A 330 5.33 -47.19 1.47
CA LEU A 330 4.70 -46.37 2.52
C LEU A 330 3.48 -45.64 2.01
N ILE A 331 3.53 -45.06 0.80
CA ILE A 331 2.40 -44.40 0.15
C ILE A 331 1.25 -45.39 -0.09
N SER A 332 1.55 -46.65 -0.51
CA SER A 332 0.51 -47.67 -0.70
C SER A 332 -0.24 -48.02 0.58
N TYR A 333 0.43 -47.89 1.74
CA TYR A 333 -0.17 -48.02 3.08
C TYR A 333 -0.71 -46.70 3.62
N LYS A 334 -0.91 -45.67 2.74
CA LYS A 334 -1.52 -44.35 3.02
C LYS A 334 -0.71 -43.49 4.00
N SER A 335 0.62 -43.55 3.92
CA SER A 335 1.44 -42.62 4.70
C SER A 335 1.08 -41.17 4.37
N ASP A 336 0.98 -40.35 5.42
CA ASP A 336 0.72 -38.91 5.30
C ASP A 336 1.98 -38.19 4.77
N VAL A 337 1.99 -37.91 3.46
CA VAL A 337 3.07 -37.16 2.81
C VAL A 337 3.04 -35.66 3.15
N SER A 338 1.98 -35.17 3.84
CA SER A 338 1.87 -33.80 4.33
C SER A 338 2.44 -33.61 5.73
N GLY A 339 2.79 -34.70 6.40
CA GLY A 339 3.36 -34.71 7.75
C GLY A 339 4.61 -33.86 7.87
N LYS A 340 4.79 -33.25 9.05
CA LYS A 340 5.96 -32.42 9.36
C LYS A 340 6.66 -32.92 10.60
N ASP A 341 8.00 -32.85 10.59
CA ASP A 341 8.82 -33.11 11.75
C ASP A 341 8.83 -31.94 12.75
N MET A 342 9.62 -32.03 13.81
CA MET A 342 9.75 -31.00 14.84
C MET A 342 10.32 -29.68 14.32
N TYR A 343 11.00 -29.69 13.19
CA TYR A 343 11.50 -28.47 12.50
C TYR A 343 10.51 -27.93 11.47
N GLY A 344 9.39 -28.63 11.29
CA GLY A 344 8.39 -28.31 10.28
C GLY A 344 8.75 -28.81 8.89
N ASP A 345 9.82 -29.59 8.75
CA ASP A 345 10.25 -30.14 7.47
C ASP A 345 9.25 -31.18 6.97
N THR A 346 8.85 -31.05 5.72
CA THR A 346 8.02 -32.01 5.00
C THR A 346 8.89 -33.07 4.32
N VAL A 347 8.26 -34.11 3.79
CA VAL A 347 8.95 -35.13 3.01
C VAL A 347 9.73 -34.54 1.81
N LEU A 348 9.24 -33.45 1.19
CA LEU A 348 9.94 -32.77 0.10
C LEU A 348 11.19 -32.00 0.60
N HIS A 349 11.16 -31.44 1.81
CA HIS A 349 12.37 -30.86 2.42
C HIS A 349 13.43 -31.93 2.63
N THR A 350 13.05 -33.04 3.25
CA THR A 350 13.98 -34.15 3.48
C THR A 350 14.52 -34.70 2.17
N ALA A 351 13.64 -34.90 1.18
CA ALA A 351 14.03 -35.38 -0.16
C ALA A 351 15.00 -34.40 -0.85
N THR A 352 14.80 -33.09 -0.65
CA THR A 352 15.71 -32.06 -1.20
C THR A 352 17.07 -32.10 -0.50
N MET A 353 17.10 -32.13 0.84
CA MET A 353 18.34 -32.18 1.62
C MET A 353 19.20 -33.41 1.25
N THR A 354 18.56 -34.49 0.90
CA THR A 354 19.22 -35.75 0.56
C THR A 354 19.43 -35.91 -0.96
N ALA A 355 19.07 -34.91 -1.75
CA ALA A 355 19.24 -34.86 -3.21
C ALA A 355 18.74 -36.12 -3.94
N VAL A 356 17.54 -36.60 -3.58
CA VAL A 356 16.92 -37.76 -4.25
C VAL A 356 16.73 -37.56 -5.74
N PRO A 357 16.70 -38.60 -6.58
CA PRO A 357 16.37 -38.50 -7.98
C PRO A 357 14.97 -37.88 -8.22
N ASP A 358 14.80 -37.12 -9.31
CA ASP A 358 13.54 -36.47 -9.69
C ASP A 358 12.33 -37.41 -9.78
N GLY A 359 12.58 -38.68 -10.10
CA GLY A 359 11.57 -39.74 -10.10
C GLY A 359 10.92 -39.96 -8.74
N ILE A 360 11.70 -39.82 -7.64
CA ILE A 360 11.18 -39.91 -6.27
C ILE A 360 10.34 -38.65 -5.95
N LEU A 361 10.82 -37.46 -6.31
CA LEU A 361 10.03 -36.24 -6.16
C LEU A 361 8.69 -36.33 -6.87
N SER A 362 8.68 -36.93 -8.07
CA SER A 362 7.43 -37.15 -8.83
C SER A 362 6.48 -38.10 -8.07
N ILE A 363 7.01 -39.19 -7.46
CA ILE A 363 6.21 -40.10 -6.62
C ILE A 363 5.56 -39.34 -5.46
N LEU A 364 6.34 -38.52 -4.75
CA LEU A 364 5.86 -37.74 -3.60
C LEU A 364 4.82 -36.69 -3.97
N VAL A 365 5.05 -35.92 -5.04
CA VAL A 365 4.12 -34.89 -5.51
C VAL A 365 2.82 -35.53 -6.03
N ASN A 366 2.91 -36.65 -6.76
CA ASN A 366 1.72 -37.38 -7.23
C ASN A 366 0.92 -37.97 -6.05
N ALA A 367 1.57 -38.27 -4.93
CA ALA A 367 0.92 -38.71 -3.70
C ALA A 367 0.30 -37.55 -2.89
N GLY A 368 0.47 -36.30 -3.33
CA GLY A 368 -0.11 -35.12 -2.72
C GLY A 368 0.82 -34.32 -1.80
N ALA A 369 2.13 -34.54 -1.86
CA ALA A 369 3.08 -33.72 -1.11
C ALA A 369 3.03 -32.26 -1.64
N ASP A 370 2.93 -31.30 -0.70
CA ASP A 370 2.84 -29.88 -1.01
C ASP A 370 4.20 -29.31 -1.44
N VAL A 371 4.30 -28.95 -2.73
CA VAL A 371 5.50 -28.32 -3.33
C VAL A 371 5.86 -27.00 -2.65
N ASN A 372 4.87 -26.32 -2.08
CA ASN A 372 4.99 -25.03 -1.40
C ASN A 372 4.96 -25.15 0.14
N GLY A 373 5.07 -26.37 0.66
CA GLY A 373 5.11 -26.61 2.09
C GLY A 373 6.24 -25.81 2.75
N ARG A 374 5.96 -25.20 3.91
CA ARG A 374 6.94 -24.39 4.64
C ARG A 374 7.34 -25.08 5.93
N ASN A 375 8.64 -25.08 6.22
CA ASN A 375 9.14 -25.51 7.53
C ASN A 375 8.99 -24.39 8.58
N LYS A 376 9.50 -24.59 9.81
CA LYS A 376 9.41 -23.57 10.87
C LYS A 376 10.16 -22.27 10.57
N ASP A 377 11.21 -22.33 9.76
CA ASP A 377 11.97 -21.14 9.31
C ASP A 377 11.30 -20.46 8.11
N GLY A 378 10.15 -20.99 7.66
CA GLY A 378 9.41 -20.47 6.51
C GLY A 378 9.99 -20.90 5.17
N VAL A 379 11.06 -21.71 5.18
CA VAL A 379 11.77 -22.19 3.97
C VAL A 379 10.91 -23.20 3.22
N THR A 380 10.92 -23.14 1.89
CA THR A 380 10.25 -24.11 0.99
C THR A 380 11.26 -25.11 0.41
N PRO A 381 10.80 -26.27 -0.13
CA PRO A 381 11.68 -27.19 -0.85
C PRO A 381 12.46 -26.54 -2.00
N LEU A 382 11.84 -25.58 -2.74
CA LEU A 382 12.52 -24.84 -3.79
C LEU A 382 13.65 -23.96 -3.26
N GLU A 383 13.40 -23.20 -2.16
CA GLU A 383 14.45 -22.38 -1.52
C GLU A 383 15.62 -23.24 -1.06
N LEU A 384 15.32 -24.39 -0.47
CA LEU A 384 16.34 -25.35 -0.05
C LEU A 384 17.13 -25.92 -1.24
N ALA A 385 16.47 -26.20 -2.36
CA ALA A 385 17.13 -26.67 -3.58
C ALA A 385 18.05 -25.59 -4.18
N ILE A 386 17.65 -24.31 -4.11
CA ILE A 386 18.48 -23.18 -4.56
C ILE A 386 19.69 -23.00 -3.64
N GLU A 387 19.50 -23.06 -2.32
CA GLU A 387 20.59 -22.94 -1.34
C GLU A 387 21.64 -24.03 -1.53
N ASN A 388 21.19 -25.27 -1.74
CA ASN A 388 22.07 -26.44 -1.97
C ASN A 388 22.52 -26.56 -3.45
N LYS A 389 22.12 -25.68 -4.35
CA LYS A 389 22.48 -25.66 -5.78
C LYS A 389 22.12 -26.96 -6.53
N ILE A 390 21.02 -27.60 -6.21
CA ILE A 390 20.55 -28.82 -6.83
C ILE A 390 19.72 -28.49 -8.07
N SER A 391 20.37 -28.33 -9.21
CA SER A 391 19.75 -27.84 -10.46
C SER A 391 18.56 -28.70 -10.95
N SER A 392 18.58 -30.04 -10.75
CA SER A 392 17.47 -30.92 -11.14
C SER A 392 16.22 -30.60 -10.28
N HIS A 393 16.39 -30.48 -8.96
CA HIS A 393 15.30 -30.16 -8.03
C HIS A 393 14.76 -28.76 -8.25
N ILE A 394 15.61 -27.76 -8.51
CA ILE A 394 15.18 -26.40 -8.87
C ILE A 394 14.25 -26.46 -10.07
N LYS A 395 14.67 -27.17 -11.11
CA LYS A 395 13.84 -27.34 -12.31
C LYS A 395 12.55 -28.11 -12.01
N PHE A 396 12.67 -29.20 -11.26
CA PHE A 396 11.51 -30.01 -10.89
C PHE A 396 10.44 -29.17 -10.19
N TYR A 397 10.81 -28.44 -9.13
CA TYR A 397 9.87 -27.61 -8.38
C TYR A 397 9.28 -26.47 -9.21
N ALA A 398 10.09 -25.84 -10.06
CA ALA A 398 9.62 -24.80 -10.98
C ALA A 398 8.55 -25.33 -11.95
N ASP A 399 8.78 -26.54 -12.50
CA ASP A 399 7.86 -27.20 -13.42
C ASP A 399 6.56 -27.68 -12.73
N HIS A 400 6.58 -27.84 -11.40
CA HIS A 400 5.43 -28.31 -10.60
C HIS A 400 4.75 -27.20 -9.78
N GLY A 401 4.95 -25.91 -10.14
CA GLY A 401 4.20 -24.78 -9.59
C GLY A 401 4.70 -24.28 -8.23
N ALA A 402 5.99 -24.39 -7.95
CA ALA A 402 6.57 -23.79 -6.76
C ALA A 402 6.43 -22.25 -6.79
N ASP A 403 6.03 -21.68 -5.66
CA ASP A 403 5.89 -20.24 -5.49
C ASP A 403 7.25 -19.55 -5.36
N ILE A 404 7.62 -18.77 -6.37
CA ILE A 404 8.89 -18.03 -6.40
C ILE A 404 8.92 -16.84 -5.43
N ASN A 405 7.79 -16.46 -4.85
CA ASN A 405 7.63 -15.34 -3.93
C ASN A 405 7.39 -15.78 -2.47
N SER A 406 7.43 -17.08 -2.21
CA SER A 406 7.31 -17.62 -0.86
C SER A 406 8.45 -17.10 0.04
N LYS A 407 8.13 -16.36 1.10
CA LYS A 407 9.11 -15.76 2.03
C LYS A 407 9.46 -16.69 3.18
N ASP A 408 10.76 -16.93 3.42
CA ASP A 408 11.28 -17.50 4.69
C ASP A 408 11.19 -16.46 5.83
N GLN A 409 11.52 -16.84 7.05
CA GLN A 409 11.54 -15.93 8.21
C GLN A 409 12.56 -14.80 8.10
N LYS A 410 13.59 -14.93 7.27
CA LYS A 410 14.62 -13.92 6.99
C LYS A 410 14.23 -12.98 5.87
N GLY A 411 13.05 -13.19 5.24
CA GLY A 411 12.56 -12.42 4.11
C GLY A 411 13.18 -12.80 2.75
N ASN A 412 13.91 -13.92 2.65
CA ASN A 412 14.36 -14.42 1.36
C ASN A 412 13.19 -15.09 0.62
N THR A 413 13.23 -15.06 -0.70
CA THR A 413 12.33 -15.81 -1.59
C THR A 413 13.18 -16.54 -2.63
N PRO A 414 12.67 -17.60 -3.27
CA PRO A 414 13.34 -18.24 -4.39
C PRO A 414 13.78 -17.23 -5.45
N LEU A 415 12.90 -16.27 -5.77
CA LEU A 415 13.21 -15.20 -6.72
C LEU A 415 14.38 -14.33 -6.24
N ILE A 416 14.34 -13.83 -4.99
CA ILE A 416 15.42 -13.01 -4.42
C ILE A 416 16.73 -13.78 -4.38
N MET A 417 16.70 -15.06 -4.00
CA MET A 417 17.89 -15.93 -3.97
C MET A 417 18.49 -16.07 -5.37
N SER A 418 17.65 -16.25 -6.40
CA SER A 418 18.09 -16.38 -7.80
C SER A 418 18.65 -15.05 -8.37
N LEU A 419 18.27 -13.90 -7.79
CA LEU A 419 18.75 -12.59 -8.22
C LEU A 419 20.08 -12.20 -7.59
N LYS A 420 20.51 -12.85 -6.51
CA LYS A 420 21.82 -12.59 -5.89
C LYS A 420 22.96 -12.84 -6.90
N PRO A 421 24.09 -12.13 -6.75
CA PRO A 421 25.27 -12.36 -7.59
C PRO A 421 25.74 -13.83 -7.39
N ALA A 422 25.69 -14.58 -8.45
CA ALA A 422 26.28 -15.91 -8.54
C ALA A 422 27.31 -15.92 -9.68
N ASP A 423 28.09 -16.98 -9.78
CA ASP A 423 29.00 -17.13 -10.90
C ASP A 423 28.24 -17.15 -12.24
N ALA A 424 28.95 -16.95 -13.35
CA ALA A 424 28.35 -16.89 -14.67
C ALA A 424 27.65 -18.19 -15.13
N SER A 425 27.77 -19.27 -14.36
CA SER A 425 27.14 -20.56 -14.61
C SER A 425 25.79 -20.74 -13.93
N ASP A 426 25.41 -19.85 -13.04
CA ASP A 426 24.15 -19.91 -12.29
C ASP A 426 22.95 -19.50 -13.17
N LYS A 427 22.22 -20.52 -13.61
CA LYS A 427 20.98 -20.37 -14.40
C LYS A 427 19.70 -20.52 -13.57
N THR A 428 19.79 -20.39 -12.27
CA THR A 428 18.66 -20.57 -11.36
C THR A 428 17.49 -19.67 -11.77
N LEU A 429 17.76 -18.41 -12.10
CA LEU A 429 16.70 -17.46 -12.50
C LEU A 429 15.98 -17.93 -13.78
N GLU A 430 16.73 -18.35 -14.81
CA GLU A 430 16.15 -18.82 -16.08
C GLU A 430 15.37 -20.13 -15.89
N THR A 431 15.71 -20.89 -14.87
CA THR A 431 15.02 -22.13 -14.55
C THR A 431 13.68 -21.89 -13.85
N ILE A 432 13.64 -20.96 -12.87
CA ILE A 432 12.44 -20.74 -12.05
C ILE A 432 11.47 -19.72 -12.64
N LEU A 433 11.95 -18.80 -13.49
CA LEU A 433 11.16 -17.72 -14.05
C LEU A 433 10.85 -17.95 -15.52
N ASN A 434 9.56 -17.94 -15.85
CA ASN A 434 9.05 -18.14 -17.21
C ASN A 434 7.80 -17.28 -17.46
N LYS A 435 7.17 -17.40 -18.64
CA LYS A 435 5.96 -16.62 -18.99
C LYS A 435 4.73 -16.91 -18.14
N GLN A 436 4.67 -18.03 -17.42
CA GLN A 436 3.51 -18.39 -16.61
C GLN A 436 3.56 -17.70 -15.24
N ASN A 437 4.75 -17.40 -14.72
CA ASN A 437 4.95 -16.81 -13.40
C ASN A 437 5.63 -15.43 -13.39
N ILE A 438 5.88 -14.83 -14.58
CA ILE A 438 6.51 -13.51 -14.71
C ILE A 438 5.69 -12.39 -14.04
N ASP A 439 4.40 -12.56 -13.93
CA ASP A 439 3.48 -11.59 -13.33
C ASP A 439 3.12 -11.92 -11.87
N SER A 440 3.78 -12.94 -11.27
CA SER A 440 3.55 -13.29 -9.86
C SER A 440 3.99 -12.15 -8.95
N LEU A 441 3.21 -11.92 -7.88
CA LEU A 441 3.45 -10.83 -6.94
C LEU A 441 3.96 -11.38 -5.61
N ASP A 442 4.96 -10.73 -5.03
CA ASP A 442 5.36 -10.99 -3.66
C ASP A 442 4.38 -10.30 -2.65
N SER A 443 4.63 -10.47 -1.36
CA SER A 443 3.81 -9.88 -0.29
C SER A 443 3.73 -8.35 -0.31
N ASP A 444 4.68 -7.68 -0.96
CA ASP A 444 4.74 -6.23 -1.12
C ASP A 444 4.15 -5.79 -2.49
N GLY A 445 3.58 -6.73 -3.23
CA GLY A 445 3.02 -6.52 -4.56
C GLY A 445 4.09 -6.28 -5.64
N ASN A 446 5.35 -6.66 -5.38
CA ASN A 446 6.39 -6.51 -6.39
C ASN A 446 6.31 -7.63 -7.43
N THR A 447 6.42 -7.26 -8.69
CA THR A 447 6.66 -8.21 -9.79
C THR A 447 8.13 -8.64 -9.77
N PRO A 448 8.51 -9.76 -10.44
CA PRO A 448 9.90 -10.16 -10.58
C PRO A 448 10.82 -9.04 -11.10
N LEU A 449 10.34 -8.21 -12.01
CA LEU A 449 11.07 -7.05 -12.53
C LEU A 449 11.33 -6.00 -11.44
N ILE A 450 10.33 -5.67 -10.65
CA ILE A 450 10.45 -4.72 -9.54
C ILE A 450 11.41 -5.29 -8.48
N THR A 451 11.26 -6.54 -8.10
CA THR A 451 12.14 -7.23 -7.14
C THR A 451 13.60 -7.20 -7.61
N ALA A 452 13.85 -7.50 -8.90
CA ALA A 452 15.20 -7.46 -9.47
C ALA A 452 15.82 -6.07 -9.41
N ILE A 453 15.04 -5.01 -9.60
CA ILE A 453 15.53 -3.63 -9.49
C ILE A 453 15.79 -3.26 -8.03
N ILE A 454 14.90 -3.66 -7.09
CA ILE A 454 15.05 -3.39 -5.65
C ILE A 454 16.32 -4.06 -5.10
N THR A 455 16.56 -5.31 -5.48
CA THR A 455 17.70 -6.12 -5.00
C THR A 455 19.01 -5.85 -5.73
N ASP A 456 19.05 -4.86 -6.62
CA ASP A 456 20.20 -4.49 -7.42
C ASP A 456 20.78 -5.66 -8.26
N ALA A 457 19.89 -6.52 -8.78
CA ALA A 457 20.28 -7.62 -9.66
C ALA A 457 21.12 -7.17 -10.85
N SER A 458 21.93 -8.10 -11.39
CA SER A 458 22.81 -7.80 -12.54
C SER A 458 21.99 -7.37 -13.77
N GLN A 459 22.66 -6.67 -14.68
CA GLN A 459 22.00 -6.17 -15.89
C GLN A 459 21.49 -7.31 -16.79
N GLU A 460 22.21 -8.43 -16.83
CA GLU A 460 21.86 -9.64 -17.59
C GLU A 460 20.56 -10.25 -17.05
N LYS A 461 20.46 -10.42 -15.73
CA LYS A 461 19.26 -10.97 -15.07
C LYS A 461 18.03 -10.08 -15.29
N ILE A 462 18.19 -8.76 -15.12
CA ILE A 462 17.10 -7.80 -15.41
C ILE A 462 16.70 -7.84 -16.89
N GLN A 463 17.67 -8.01 -17.80
CA GLN A 463 17.38 -8.11 -19.24
C GLN A 463 16.60 -9.40 -19.57
N TYR A 464 16.96 -10.51 -18.94
CA TYR A 464 16.20 -11.76 -19.08
C TYR A 464 14.75 -11.57 -18.60
N ILE A 465 14.54 -11.00 -17.41
CA ILE A 465 13.20 -10.69 -16.88
C ILE A 465 12.44 -9.79 -17.84
N LEU A 466 13.06 -8.70 -18.33
CA LEU A 466 12.44 -7.81 -19.30
C LEU A 466 12.04 -8.51 -20.61
N SER A 467 12.77 -9.56 -21.02
CA SER A 467 12.43 -10.32 -22.24
C SER A 467 11.11 -11.09 -22.08
N LEU A 468 10.75 -11.46 -20.84
CA LEU A 468 9.53 -12.18 -20.50
C LEU A 468 8.38 -11.23 -20.13
N THR A 469 8.66 -10.02 -19.62
CA THR A 469 7.67 -9.08 -19.11
C THR A 469 6.90 -8.41 -20.25
N ASP A 470 5.58 -8.53 -20.24
CA ASP A 470 4.69 -7.85 -21.18
C ASP A 470 4.25 -6.48 -20.63
N ASP A 471 3.84 -6.39 -19.36
CA ASP A 471 3.51 -5.13 -18.70
C ASP A 471 4.66 -4.60 -17.84
N VAL A 472 5.40 -3.63 -18.38
CA VAL A 472 6.50 -2.93 -17.67
C VAL A 472 5.99 -1.84 -16.72
N ASN A 473 4.67 -1.54 -16.74
CA ASN A 473 4.04 -0.48 -15.95
C ASN A 473 3.34 -1.03 -14.70
N ALA A 474 3.45 -2.31 -14.43
CA ALA A 474 2.95 -2.93 -13.21
C ALA A 474 3.45 -2.17 -11.96
N ARG A 475 2.57 -2.04 -10.98
CA ARG A 475 2.80 -1.23 -9.75
C ARG A 475 2.78 -2.13 -8.53
N ASN A 476 3.75 -1.96 -7.64
CA ASN A 476 3.74 -2.63 -6.34
C ASN A 476 2.74 -1.97 -5.35
N SER A 477 2.63 -2.51 -4.14
CA SER A 477 1.72 -2.00 -3.09
C SER A 477 2.00 -0.55 -2.68
N ALA A 478 3.22 -0.05 -2.87
CA ALA A 478 3.57 1.35 -2.70
C ALA A 478 3.25 2.21 -3.94
N GLY A 479 2.71 1.60 -5.00
CA GLY A 479 2.41 2.25 -6.27
C GLY A 479 3.64 2.48 -7.16
N ASN A 480 4.81 1.97 -6.79
CA ASN A 480 6.04 2.16 -7.57
C ASN A 480 6.05 1.28 -8.82
N THR A 481 6.44 1.85 -9.95
CA THR A 481 6.75 1.10 -11.18
C THR A 481 8.24 0.74 -11.25
N ALA A 482 8.57 -0.21 -12.10
CA ALA A 482 9.96 -0.56 -12.40
C ALA A 482 10.78 0.66 -12.86
N LEU A 483 10.20 1.51 -13.72
CA LEU A 483 10.88 2.73 -14.20
C LEU A 483 11.12 3.72 -13.05
N TYR A 484 10.15 3.92 -12.14
CA TYR A 484 10.33 4.82 -10.99
C TYR A 484 11.51 4.40 -10.11
N LEU A 485 11.59 3.11 -9.77
CA LEU A 485 12.69 2.57 -8.96
C LEU A 485 14.04 2.64 -9.68
N THR A 486 14.03 2.41 -11.00
CA THR A 486 15.22 2.54 -11.85
C THR A 486 15.76 3.98 -11.87
N VAL A 487 14.84 4.96 -11.92
CA VAL A 487 15.16 6.39 -11.82
C VAL A 487 15.74 6.73 -10.46
N LEU A 488 15.14 6.26 -9.35
CA LEU A 488 15.67 6.49 -8.01
C LEU A 488 17.10 5.96 -7.83
N LYS A 489 17.41 4.83 -8.47
CA LYS A 489 18.75 4.21 -8.43
C LYS A 489 19.69 4.71 -9.54
N ASN A 490 19.25 5.63 -10.38
CA ASN A 490 19.97 6.18 -11.54
C ASN A 490 20.60 5.11 -12.46
N ARG A 491 19.85 4.00 -12.72
CA ARG A 491 20.31 2.89 -13.58
C ARG A 491 19.95 3.16 -15.06
N LYS A 492 20.67 4.08 -15.72
CA LYS A 492 20.41 4.54 -17.10
C LYS A 492 20.14 3.40 -18.09
N SER A 493 21.03 2.41 -18.15
CA SER A 493 20.92 1.33 -19.16
C SER A 493 19.62 0.51 -19.04
N ILE A 494 19.13 0.31 -17.81
CA ILE A 494 17.87 -0.37 -17.57
C ILE A 494 16.69 0.54 -17.90
N GLY A 495 16.80 1.81 -17.51
CA GLY A 495 15.79 2.83 -17.82
C GLY A 495 15.54 2.97 -19.32
N GLU A 496 16.59 3.01 -20.13
CA GLU A 496 16.48 3.06 -21.59
C GLU A 496 15.76 1.84 -22.18
N LYS A 497 16.00 0.65 -21.64
CA LYS A 497 15.30 -0.59 -22.06
C LYS A 497 13.82 -0.59 -21.65
N LEU A 498 13.51 -0.07 -20.46
CA LEU A 498 12.13 0.11 -20.01
C LEU A 498 11.38 1.09 -20.90
N LEU A 499 12.01 2.23 -21.25
CA LEU A 499 11.42 3.22 -22.16
C LEU A 499 11.21 2.66 -23.57
N ALA A 500 12.11 1.79 -24.04
CA ALA A 500 11.94 1.09 -25.32
C ALA A 500 10.70 0.20 -25.33
N LYS A 501 10.30 -0.34 -24.16
CA LYS A 501 9.08 -1.12 -23.94
C LYS A 501 7.86 -0.27 -23.53
N ASN A 502 7.90 1.04 -23.75
CA ASN A 502 6.82 2.01 -23.42
C ASN A 502 6.53 2.13 -21.91
N ALA A 503 7.55 2.07 -21.06
CA ALA A 503 7.38 2.40 -19.66
C ALA A 503 6.91 3.85 -19.48
N ASP A 504 5.87 4.03 -18.67
CA ASP A 504 5.21 5.31 -18.45
C ASP A 504 6.01 6.19 -17.49
N ILE A 505 6.42 7.38 -17.98
CA ILE A 505 7.16 8.37 -17.19
C ILE A 505 6.27 9.16 -16.21
N PHE A 506 4.95 9.13 -16.39
CA PHE A 506 3.99 9.90 -15.59
C PHE A 506 3.36 9.10 -14.45
N SER A 507 3.47 7.77 -14.47
CA SER A 507 2.86 6.90 -13.46
C SER A 507 3.30 7.28 -12.05
N THR A 508 2.36 7.76 -11.22
CA THR A 508 2.65 8.21 -9.85
C THR A 508 2.49 7.07 -8.85
N ASN A 509 3.36 7.02 -7.86
CA ASN A 509 3.22 6.13 -6.72
C ASN A 509 2.22 6.69 -5.67
N ASN A 510 2.01 5.97 -4.55
CA ASN A 510 1.08 6.38 -3.49
C ASN A 510 1.50 7.69 -2.77
N LYS A 511 2.71 8.18 -3.01
CA LYS A 511 3.22 9.48 -2.52
C LYS A 511 3.19 10.56 -3.61
N ASN A 512 2.47 10.32 -4.71
CA ASN A 512 2.38 11.20 -5.87
C ASN A 512 3.73 11.50 -6.56
N ASN A 513 4.72 10.62 -6.41
CA ASN A 513 5.99 10.73 -7.14
C ASN A 513 5.95 9.88 -8.41
N SER A 514 6.41 10.43 -9.52
CA SER A 514 6.57 9.73 -10.81
C SER A 514 8.05 9.69 -11.24
N PRO A 515 8.42 8.82 -12.20
CA PRO A 515 9.73 8.89 -12.85
C PRO A 515 10.07 10.30 -13.33
N LEU A 516 9.10 10.96 -13.97
CA LEU A 516 9.25 12.35 -14.45
C LEU A 516 9.54 13.32 -13.30
N SER A 517 8.83 13.18 -12.16
CA SER A 517 9.00 14.08 -11.02
C SER A 517 10.41 14.07 -10.44
N GLN A 518 11.10 12.94 -10.53
CA GLN A 518 12.49 12.81 -10.11
C GLN A 518 13.43 13.34 -11.21
N ALA A 519 13.13 13.05 -12.47
CA ALA A 519 13.93 13.49 -13.59
C ALA A 519 13.99 15.02 -13.70
N LEU A 520 12.87 15.71 -13.56
CA LEU A 520 12.82 17.17 -13.66
C LEU A 520 13.65 17.87 -12.58
N LYS A 521 13.95 17.21 -11.46
CA LYS A 521 14.81 17.71 -10.38
C LYS A 521 16.27 17.30 -10.54
N ASN A 522 16.57 16.36 -11.44
CA ASN A 522 17.92 15.83 -11.63
C ASN A 522 18.30 15.86 -13.13
N PRO A 523 19.22 16.75 -13.53
CA PRO A 523 19.64 16.88 -14.93
C PRO A 523 20.19 15.59 -15.53
N GLN A 524 20.93 14.78 -14.75
CA GLN A 524 21.51 13.52 -15.22
C GLN A 524 20.42 12.50 -15.59
N ILE A 525 19.35 12.44 -14.81
CA ILE A 525 18.20 11.57 -15.09
C ILE A 525 17.40 12.12 -16.27
N MET A 526 17.20 13.44 -16.31
CA MET A 526 16.47 14.09 -17.39
C MET A 526 17.14 13.89 -18.75
N GLU A 527 18.47 13.75 -18.77
CA GLU A 527 19.23 13.54 -20.01
C GLU A 527 18.76 12.27 -20.74
N TRP A 528 18.58 11.17 -20.04
CA TRP A 528 18.22 9.89 -20.64
C TRP A 528 16.72 9.56 -20.58
N LEU A 529 15.98 10.09 -19.59
CA LEU A 529 14.54 9.85 -19.47
C LEU A 529 13.75 10.65 -20.52
N ILE A 530 14.18 11.89 -20.80
CA ILE A 530 13.53 12.78 -21.77
C ILE A 530 14.19 12.64 -23.13
N THR A 531 13.69 11.72 -23.91
CA THR A 531 14.12 11.41 -25.28
C THR A 531 13.24 12.11 -26.31
N SER A 532 13.54 12.00 -27.58
CA SER A 532 12.70 12.50 -28.68
C SER A 532 11.29 11.85 -28.71
N LYS A 533 11.12 10.71 -28.08
CA LYS A 533 9.83 10.02 -27.91
C LYS A 533 9.12 10.53 -26.66
N THR A 534 9.72 10.38 -25.49
CA THR A 534 9.08 10.69 -24.19
C THR A 534 8.80 12.18 -23.97
N ILE A 535 9.47 13.06 -24.71
CA ILE A 535 9.18 14.51 -24.68
C ILE A 535 7.79 14.85 -25.22
N LYS A 536 7.21 13.97 -26.04
CA LYS A 536 5.85 14.10 -26.61
C LYS A 536 4.80 13.36 -25.82
N ASP A 537 5.22 12.48 -24.90
CA ASP A 537 4.30 11.71 -24.09
C ASP A 537 3.52 12.62 -23.15
N THR A 538 2.32 12.16 -22.80
CA THR A 538 1.41 12.87 -21.90
C THR A 538 0.87 11.91 -20.84
N ASP A 539 0.50 12.46 -19.70
CA ASP A 539 -0.28 11.73 -18.70
C ASP A 539 -1.72 11.49 -19.17
N GLY A 540 -2.54 10.85 -18.32
CA GLY A 540 -3.95 10.54 -18.61
C GLY A 540 -4.85 11.75 -18.85
N ILE A 541 -4.40 12.97 -18.49
CA ILE A 541 -5.11 14.24 -18.73
C ILE A 541 -4.40 15.13 -19.75
N GLY A 542 -3.42 14.59 -20.45
CA GLY A 542 -2.73 15.27 -21.55
C GLY A 542 -1.61 16.24 -21.13
N ASN A 543 -1.17 16.25 -19.87
CA ASN A 543 -0.02 17.06 -19.47
C ASN A 543 1.28 16.46 -19.98
N THR A 544 2.12 17.29 -20.57
CA THR A 544 3.49 16.94 -20.95
C THR A 544 4.48 17.20 -19.81
N ALA A 545 5.71 16.74 -19.96
CA ALA A 545 6.80 17.06 -19.03
C ALA A 545 6.96 18.58 -18.80
N LEU A 546 6.69 19.41 -19.82
CA LEU A 546 6.80 20.86 -19.73
C LEU A 546 5.68 21.46 -18.85
N HIS A 547 4.48 20.88 -18.82
CA HIS A 547 3.42 21.29 -17.87
C HIS A 547 3.88 21.10 -16.43
N TYR A 548 4.46 19.94 -16.10
CA TYR A 548 4.97 19.65 -14.76
C TYR A 548 6.19 20.50 -14.37
N ALA A 549 7.12 20.71 -15.31
CA ALA A 549 8.26 21.59 -15.07
C ALA A 549 7.80 23.03 -14.75
N ALA A 550 6.77 23.50 -15.45
CA ALA A 550 6.17 24.80 -15.21
C ALA A 550 5.38 24.85 -13.87
N GLU A 551 4.67 23.79 -13.55
CA GLU A 551 3.93 23.64 -12.29
C GLU A 551 4.85 23.72 -11.06
N TRP A 552 6.01 23.06 -11.13
CA TRP A 552 6.93 22.92 -9.97
C TRP A 552 8.02 23.98 -9.91
N ASN A 553 7.95 25.04 -10.72
CA ASN A 553 8.92 26.14 -10.79
C ASN A 553 10.36 25.68 -11.11
N LEU A 554 10.51 24.71 -12.00
CA LEU A 554 11.81 24.15 -12.35
C LEU A 554 12.38 24.82 -13.60
N GLU A 555 12.88 26.05 -13.47
CA GLU A 555 13.38 26.87 -14.58
C GLU A 555 14.39 26.13 -15.46
N ASN A 556 15.39 25.48 -14.87
CA ASN A 556 16.39 24.70 -15.61
C ASN A 556 15.76 23.54 -16.41
N ALA A 557 14.73 22.88 -15.85
CA ALA A 557 14.00 21.83 -16.54
C ALA A 557 13.16 22.40 -17.69
N VAL A 558 12.48 23.53 -17.47
CA VAL A 558 11.73 24.26 -18.53
C VAL A 558 12.66 24.61 -19.69
N GLU A 559 13.83 25.18 -19.40
CA GLU A 559 14.78 25.56 -20.42
C GLU A 559 15.33 24.36 -21.21
N THR A 560 15.70 23.29 -20.48
CA THR A 560 16.19 22.04 -21.07
C THR A 560 15.13 21.36 -21.93
N LEU A 561 13.88 21.29 -21.46
CA LEU A 561 12.79 20.68 -22.22
C LEU A 561 12.51 21.45 -23.52
N ILE A 562 12.48 22.78 -23.47
CA ILE A 562 12.28 23.64 -24.67
C ILE A 562 13.45 23.45 -25.64
N THR A 563 14.67 23.39 -25.13
CA THR A 563 15.88 23.16 -25.99
C THR A 563 15.84 21.77 -26.63
N LYS A 564 15.35 20.74 -25.95
CA LYS A 564 15.12 19.40 -26.49
C LYS A 564 13.92 19.31 -27.45
N GLY A 565 13.18 20.39 -27.68
CA GLY A 565 12.08 20.47 -28.63
C GLY A 565 10.68 20.16 -28.05
N ALA A 566 10.48 20.37 -26.76
CA ALA A 566 9.15 20.26 -26.16
C ALA A 566 8.18 21.23 -26.84
N ASN A 567 6.96 20.76 -27.12
CA ASN A 567 5.91 21.63 -27.67
C ASN A 567 5.43 22.61 -26.58
N LYS A 568 5.80 23.87 -26.73
CA LYS A 568 5.47 24.96 -25.81
C LYS A 568 3.97 25.26 -25.74
N GLU A 569 3.24 24.91 -26.80
CA GLU A 569 1.80 25.13 -26.92
C GLU A 569 1.00 23.83 -26.82
N ALA A 570 1.59 22.77 -26.25
CA ALA A 570 0.87 21.53 -26.02
C ALA A 570 -0.32 21.80 -25.12
N LYS A 571 -1.47 21.29 -25.49
CA LYS A 571 -2.71 21.43 -24.72
C LYS A 571 -3.05 20.13 -24.01
N ASN A 572 -3.34 20.21 -22.71
CA ASN A 572 -3.91 19.10 -21.95
C ASN A 572 -5.41 18.94 -22.26
N ALA A 573 -6.09 17.99 -21.61
CA ALA A 573 -7.52 17.73 -21.78
C ALA A 573 -8.41 18.96 -21.46
N ASN A 574 -7.96 19.88 -20.63
CA ASN A 574 -8.64 21.13 -20.32
C ASN A 574 -8.34 22.23 -21.36
N GLY A 575 -7.54 21.96 -22.38
CA GLY A 575 -7.07 22.95 -23.35
C GLY A 575 -6.00 23.88 -22.80
N GLU A 576 -5.42 23.58 -21.65
CA GLU A 576 -4.42 24.40 -20.98
C GLU A 576 -3.02 24.07 -21.53
N THR A 577 -2.23 25.09 -21.78
CA THR A 577 -0.80 24.99 -22.15
C THR A 577 0.09 25.10 -20.90
N PRO A 578 1.39 24.77 -20.94
CA PRO A 578 2.29 24.82 -19.78
C PRO A 578 2.25 26.14 -18.98
N ILE A 579 1.96 27.28 -19.61
CA ILE A 579 1.87 28.56 -18.90
C ILE A 579 0.69 28.58 -17.90
N PHE A 580 -0.38 27.84 -18.17
CA PHE A 580 -1.48 27.72 -17.21
C PHE A 580 -1.07 26.98 -15.93
N SER A 581 -0.22 25.95 -16.06
CA SER A 581 0.33 25.21 -14.91
C SER A 581 1.17 26.12 -14.01
N ALA A 582 2.01 26.98 -14.62
CA ALA A 582 2.77 28.01 -13.89
C ALA A 582 1.84 29.01 -13.18
N CYS A 583 0.75 29.41 -13.85
CA CYS A 583 -0.22 30.35 -13.29
C CYS A 583 -1.00 29.76 -12.12
N LYS A 584 -1.41 28.49 -12.19
CA LYS A 584 -2.10 27.75 -11.10
C LYS A 584 -1.29 27.69 -9.82
N ASN A 585 0.03 27.65 -9.93
CA ASN A 585 0.96 27.41 -8.84
C ASN A 585 1.78 28.63 -8.44
N ASN A 586 1.39 29.84 -8.89
CA ASN A 586 2.04 31.11 -8.60
C ASN A 586 3.55 31.12 -8.88
N LYS A 587 3.92 30.82 -10.17
CA LYS A 587 5.31 30.72 -10.62
C LYS A 587 5.67 31.83 -11.59
N PRO A 588 5.84 33.09 -11.11
CA PRO A 588 6.10 34.25 -11.96
C PRO A 588 7.41 34.14 -12.75
N GLU A 589 8.47 33.53 -12.18
CA GLU A 589 9.75 33.34 -12.82
C GLU A 589 9.60 32.45 -14.07
N VAL A 590 8.91 31.31 -13.92
CA VAL A 590 8.65 30.39 -15.03
C VAL A 590 7.71 31.01 -16.06
N ILE A 591 6.73 31.79 -15.65
CA ILE A 591 5.86 32.56 -16.58
C ILE A 591 6.73 33.50 -17.45
N ALA A 592 7.65 34.24 -16.81
CA ALA A 592 8.58 35.12 -17.52
C ALA A 592 9.50 34.34 -18.46
N LEU A 593 10.04 33.20 -18.00
CA LEU A 593 10.90 32.33 -18.78
C LEU A 593 10.17 31.76 -20.01
N LEU A 594 8.95 31.22 -19.82
CA LEU A 594 8.12 30.70 -20.92
C LEU A 594 7.84 31.79 -21.97
N ALA A 595 7.45 32.99 -21.54
CA ALA A 595 7.23 34.12 -22.44
C ALA A 595 8.53 34.52 -23.19
N LYS A 596 9.68 34.59 -22.50
CA LYS A 596 11.01 34.86 -23.10
C LYS A 596 11.37 33.80 -24.14
N LYS A 597 11.01 32.52 -23.91
CA LYS A 597 11.23 31.41 -24.87
C LYS A 597 10.18 31.37 -26.00
N GLY A 598 9.29 32.39 -26.07
CA GLY A 598 8.33 32.56 -27.16
C GLY A 598 7.05 31.73 -27.01
N CYS A 599 6.65 31.35 -25.78
CA CYS A 599 5.31 30.81 -25.51
C CYS A 599 4.26 31.92 -25.62
N LYS A 600 3.11 31.59 -26.19
CA LYS A 600 1.99 32.54 -26.28
C LYS A 600 1.34 32.77 -24.92
N ILE A 601 1.22 34.02 -24.49
CA ILE A 601 0.58 34.40 -23.21
C ILE A 601 -0.93 34.61 -23.34
N ASN A 602 -1.42 34.98 -24.53
CA ASN A 602 -2.87 35.20 -24.80
C ASN A 602 -3.54 33.92 -25.34
N VAL A 603 -3.24 32.78 -24.73
CA VAL A 603 -3.88 31.49 -25.04
C VAL A 603 -5.17 31.30 -24.23
N ARG A 604 -6.02 30.38 -24.69
CA ARG A 604 -7.28 30.07 -24.04
C ARG A 604 -7.42 28.55 -23.76
N ASP A 605 -7.93 28.22 -22.59
CA ASP A 605 -8.37 26.87 -22.24
C ASP A 605 -9.73 26.53 -22.89
N ASN A 606 -10.29 25.38 -22.61
CA ASN A 606 -11.58 24.95 -23.15
C ASN A 606 -12.76 25.77 -22.63
N LEU A 607 -12.61 26.48 -21.52
CA LEU A 607 -13.58 27.42 -20.96
C LEU A 607 -13.39 28.84 -21.50
N GLY A 608 -12.47 29.04 -22.46
CA GLY A 608 -12.08 30.33 -22.98
C GLY A 608 -11.32 31.20 -21.98
N SER A 609 -10.94 30.66 -20.82
CA SER A 609 -10.15 31.36 -19.81
C SER A 609 -8.72 31.58 -20.29
N THR A 610 -8.18 32.77 -20.03
CA THR A 610 -6.77 33.06 -20.25
C THR A 610 -5.91 32.64 -19.04
N PRO A 611 -4.58 32.58 -19.14
CA PRO A 611 -3.71 32.38 -17.98
C PRO A 611 -4.00 33.34 -16.83
N LEU A 612 -4.39 34.59 -17.12
CA LEU A 612 -4.76 35.59 -16.10
C LEU A 612 -6.04 35.18 -15.33
N HIS A 613 -7.06 34.66 -16.01
CA HIS A 613 -8.24 34.11 -15.33
C HIS A 613 -7.86 33.02 -14.34
N VAL A 614 -6.97 32.13 -14.77
CA VAL A 614 -6.52 31.01 -13.95
C VAL A 614 -5.70 31.50 -12.75
N ALA A 615 -4.74 32.39 -12.94
CA ALA A 615 -3.96 32.96 -11.84
C ALA A 615 -4.89 33.65 -10.82
N VAL A 616 -5.87 34.42 -11.28
CA VAL A 616 -6.86 35.07 -10.44
C VAL A 616 -7.74 34.05 -9.71
N ARG A 617 -8.28 33.06 -10.41
CA ARG A 617 -9.12 32.01 -9.82
C ARG A 617 -8.42 31.26 -8.70
N TRP A 618 -7.11 31.04 -8.81
CA TRP A 618 -6.31 30.38 -7.78
C TRP A 618 -5.77 31.32 -6.69
N GLY A 619 -5.91 32.63 -6.87
CA GLY A 619 -5.47 33.58 -5.85
C GLY A 619 -3.99 33.99 -5.97
N ASN A 620 -3.39 33.76 -7.12
CA ASN A 620 -1.96 33.88 -7.37
C ASN A 620 -1.61 35.28 -7.87
N ILE A 621 -1.34 36.20 -6.94
CA ILE A 621 -1.08 37.61 -7.19
C ILE A 621 0.16 37.79 -8.05
N ASP A 622 1.30 37.16 -7.67
CA ASP A 622 2.57 37.40 -8.37
C ASP A 622 2.51 36.89 -9.81
N ALA A 623 1.84 35.74 -10.04
CA ALA A 623 1.59 35.22 -11.39
C ALA A 623 0.71 36.16 -12.21
N ALA A 624 -0.33 36.75 -11.60
CA ALA A 624 -1.23 37.73 -12.26
C ALA A 624 -0.45 39.01 -12.61
N GLU A 625 0.31 39.58 -11.70
CA GLU A 625 1.15 40.73 -11.93
C GLU A 625 2.16 40.52 -13.04
N GLN A 626 2.84 39.35 -13.04
CA GLN A 626 3.81 39.00 -14.09
C GLN A 626 3.13 38.91 -15.46
N LEU A 627 1.94 38.30 -15.56
CA LEU A 627 1.19 38.26 -16.83
C LEU A 627 0.78 39.65 -17.32
N ILE A 628 0.34 40.51 -16.42
CA ILE A 628 -0.02 41.90 -16.76
C ILE A 628 1.22 42.67 -17.24
N ALA A 629 2.35 42.50 -16.55
CA ALA A 629 3.64 43.12 -16.98
C ALA A 629 4.09 42.64 -18.37
N LEU A 630 3.76 41.41 -18.74
CA LEU A 630 4.00 40.86 -20.07
C LEU A 630 2.99 41.29 -21.13
N GLY A 631 1.96 42.08 -20.77
CA GLY A 631 0.99 42.66 -21.71
C GLY A 631 -0.18 41.72 -22.06
N ILE A 632 -0.57 40.83 -21.16
CA ILE A 632 -1.78 40.02 -21.35
C ILE A 632 -3.02 40.92 -21.40
N ASN A 633 -4.04 40.52 -22.19
CA ASN A 633 -5.29 41.26 -22.20
C ASN A 633 -6.01 41.13 -20.84
N ILE A 634 -6.01 42.19 -20.04
CA ILE A 634 -6.52 42.23 -18.67
C ILE A 634 -8.04 42.06 -18.64
N ASP A 635 -8.77 42.47 -19.69
CA ASP A 635 -10.24 42.42 -19.80
C ASP A 635 -10.71 41.32 -20.75
N ALA A 636 -9.87 40.30 -20.99
CA ALA A 636 -10.27 39.16 -21.78
C ALA A 636 -11.47 38.45 -21.14
N GLN A 637 -12.49 38.13 -21.92
CA GLN A 637 -13.66 37.40 -21.46
C GLN A 637 -13.54 35.92 -21.77
N ASN A 638 -13.93 35.07 -20.82
CA ASN A 638 -14.08 33.60 -21.02
C ASN A 638 -15.41 33.29 -21.74
N VAL A 639 -15.75 32.00 -21.95
CA VAL A 639 -17.01 31.60 -22.63
C VAL A 639 -18.28 32.07 -21.92
N SER A 640 -18.22 32.37 -20.63
CA SER A 640 -19.33 32.91 -19.84
C SER A 640 -19.36 34.46 -19.85
N GLY A 641 -18.51 35.12 -20.64
CA GLY A 641 -18.38 36.57 -20.68
C GLY A 641 -17.66 37.20 -19.47
N LYS A 642 -17.10 36.38 -18.55
CA LYS A 642 -16.45 36.90 -17.35
C LYS A 642 -15.01 37.26 -17.63
N THR A 643 -14.60 38.40 -17.08
CA THR A 643 -13.21 38.89 -17.09
C THR A 643 -12.46 38.35 -15.86
N PRO A 644 -11.10 38.44 -15.83
CA PRO A 644 -10.34 38.14 -14.62
C PRO A 644 -10.81 38.90 -13.38
N LEU A 645 -11.19 40.18 -13.55
CA LEU A 645 -11.77 41.01 -12.47
C LEU A 645 -13.08 40.39 -11.94
N ALA A 646 -13.97 39.94 -12.83
CA ALA A 646 -15.20 39.27 -12.44
C ALA A 646 -14.93 37.98 -11.66
N GLU A 647 -13.93 37.15 -12.09
CA GLU A 647 -13.49 35.96 -11.38
C GLU A 647 -12.92 36.29 -9.98
N ALA A 648 -12.17 37.40 -9.84
CA ALA A 648 -11.65 37.86 -8.55
C ALA A 648 -12.77 38.21 -7.57
N VAL A 649 -13.78 38.97 -8.04
CA VAL A 649 -14.93 39.41 -7.26
C VAL A 649 -15.78 38.19 -6.85
N LEU A 650 -16.13 37.31 -7.78
CA LEU A 650 -16.90 36.09 -7.51
C LEU A 650 -16.15 35.12 -6.59
N GLY A 651 -14.82 35.06 -6.71
CA GLY A 651 -13.95 34.24 -5.87
C GLY A 651 -13.67 34.84 -4.49
N GLY A 652 -14.25 36.02 -4.17
CA GLY A 652 -14.06 36.70 -2.88
C GLY A 652 -12.60 37.11 -2.61
N LYS A 653 -11.90 37.61 -3.64
CA LYS A 653 -10.46 37.96 -3.61
C LYS A 653 -10.25 39.47 -3.77
N PRO A 654 -10.54 40.30 -2.74
CA PRO A 654 -10.54 41.73 -2.86
C PRO A 654 -9.16 42.34 -3.17
N GLU A 655 -8.08 41.74 -2.68
CA GLU A 655 -6.72 42.15 -2.92
C GLU A 655 -6.35 42.05 -4.42
N ILE A 656 -6.72 40.92 -5.03
CA ILE A 656 -6.53 40.68 -6.47
C ILE A 656 -7.41 41.60 -7.30
N ALA A 657 -8.68 41.76 -6.88
CA ALA A 657 -9.59 42.68 -7.56
C ALA A 657 -9.04 44.12 -7.54
N LYS A 658 -8.53 44.59 -6.39
CA LYS A 658 -7.89 45.89 -6.24
C LYS A 658 -6.63 46.01 -7.10
N MET A 659 -5.79 44.99 -7.13
CA MET A 659 -4.61 44.95 -7.99
C MET A 659 -5.01 45.07 -9.47
N LEU A 660 -5.99 44.29 -9.95
CA LEU A 660 -6.48 44.33 -11.33
C LEU A 660 -7.01 45.71 -11.70
N LEU A 661 -7.85 46.31 -10.82
CA LEU A 661 -8.39 47.64 -11.01
C LEU A 661 -7.29 48.72 -11.06
N SER A 662 -6.28 48.63 -10.20
CA SER A 662 -5.14 49.53 -10.19
C SER A 662 -4.28 49.42 -11.46
N LYS A 663 -4.29 48.24 -12.11
CA LYS A 663 -3.62 47.99 -13.37
C LYS A 663 -4.49 48.25 -14.60
N GLY A 664 -5.68 48.84 -14.40
CA GLY A 664 -6.55 49.32 -15.47
C GLY A 664 -7.61 48.33 -15.97
N ALA A 665 -7.96 47.33 -15.20
CA ALA A 665 -9.08 46.45 -15.52
C ALA A 665 -10.40 47.23 -15.50
N ASN A 666 -11.26 47.03 -16.50
CA ASN A 666 -12.54 47.74 -16.65
C ASN A 666 -13.61 47.15 -15.68
N PRO A 667 -14.08 47.91 -14.68
CA PRO A 667 -15.10 47.47 -13.74
C PRO A 667 -16.51 47.36 -14.34
N ASN A 668 -16.71 47.82 -15.57
CA ASN A 668 -18.02 47.90 -16.23
C ASN A 668 -18.25 46.77 -17.25
N THR A 669 -17.41 45.76 -17.27
CA THR A 669 -17.64 44.60 -18.12
C THR A 669 -18.81 43.77 -17.60
N SER A 670 -19.53 43.13 -18.51
CA SER A 670 -20.66 42.25 -18.17
C SER A 670 -20.46 40.84 -18.72
N ASP A 671 -21.08 39.89 -18.08
CA ASP A 671 -21.08 38.48 -18.55
C ASP A 671 -22.06 38.29 -19.72
N THR A 672 -22.18 37.07 -20.24
CA THR A 672 -23.10 36.71 -21.34
C THR A 672 -24.59 36.97 -21.03
N ASN A 673 -24.98 37.17 -19.77
CA ASN A 673 -26.32 37.50 -19.33
C ASN A 673 -26.50 39.02 -19.10
N GLY A 674 -25.50 39.82 -19.43
CA GLY A 674 -25.47 41.26 -19.19
C GLY A 674 -25.19 41.64 -17.72
N ARG A 675 -24.92 40.66 -16.84
CA ARG A 675 -24.67 40.95 -15.42
C ARG A 675 -23.30 41.62 -15.26
N THR A 676 -23.26 42.71 -14.54
CA THR A 676 -22.02 43.44 -14.24
C THR A 676 -21.30 42.84 -13.02
N ILE A 677 -20.02 43.10 -12.93
CA ILE A 677 -19.17 42.72 -11.78
C ILE A 677 -19.73 43.29 -10.47
N LEU A 678 -20.29 44.49 -10.51
CA LEU A 678 -20.93 45.14 -9.35
C LEU A 678 -22.16 44.35 -8.86
N MET A 679 -22.99 43.86 -9.79
CA MET A 679 -24.13 42.99 -9.42
C MET A 679 -23.66 41.70 -8.75
N ASP A 680 -22.54 41.09 -9.19
CA ASP A 680 -21.97 39.89 -8.57
C ASP A 680 -21.40 40.18 -7.18
N ALA A 681 -20.75 41.32 -6.99
CA ALA A 681 -20.24 41.73 -5.66
C ALA A 681 -21.39 41.99 -4.67
N ILE A 682 -22.50 42.55 -5.17
CA ILE A 682 -23.71 42.78 -4.35
C ILE A 682 -24.32 41.44 -3.94
N LYS A 683 -24.50 40.52 -4.86
CA LYS A 683 -25.02 39.18 -4.58
C LYS A 683 -24.19 38.47 -3.52
N ALA A 684 -22.86 38.65 -3.52
CA ALA A 684 -21.94 38.11 -2.52
C ALA A 684 -21.97 38.88 -1.18
N LYS A 685 -22.69 39.98 -1.08
CA LYS A 685 -22.79 40.91 0.07
C LYS A 685 -21.43 41.44 0.56
N ASN A 686 -20.44 41.52 -0.32
CA ASN A 686 -19.10 41.97 0.02
C ASN A 686 -19.00 43.50 -0.08
N THR A 687 -19.33 44.19 1.03
CA THR A 687 -19.37 45.67 1.11
C THR A 687 -18.04 46.32 0.75
N LYS A 688 -16.89 45.69 1.13
CA LYS A 688 -15.54 46.18 0.80
C LYS A 688 -15.33 46.17 -0.72
N THR A 689 -15.68 45.05 -1.37
CA THR A 689 -15.55 44.92 -2.84
C THR A 689 -16.52 45.85 -3.56
N ILE A 690 -17.76 46.04 -3.05
CA ILE A 690 -18.73 46.98 -3.61
C ILE A 690 -18.17 48.40 -3.57
N SER A 691 -17.70 48.85 -2.39
CA SER A 691 -17.12 50.18 -2.23
C SER A 691 -15.92 50.37 -3.16
N MET A 692 -15.01 49.39 -3.23
CA MET A 692 -13.85 49.44 -4.12
C MET A 692 -14.28 49.58 -5.61
N LEU A 693 -15.24 48.77 -6.07
CA LEU A 693 -15.69 48.84 -7.46
C LEU A 693 -16.32 50.24 -7.78
N LEU A 694 -17.07 50.79 -6.84
CA LEU A 694 -17.66 52.14 -6.97
C LEU A 694 -16.58 53.26 -7.00
N GLU A 695 -15.51 53.10 -6.19
CA GLU A 695 -14.34 54.01 -6.22
C GLU A 695 -13.64 53.99 -7.58
N TYR A 696 -13.64 52.84 -8.28
CA TYR A 696 -13.13 52.70 -9.63
C TYR A 696 -14.16 52.89 -10.72
N ASN A 697 -15.24 53.63 -10.44
CA ASN A 697 -16.30 54.07 -11.38
C ASN A 697 -17.12 52.91 -11.99
N ALA A 698 -17.41 51.87 -11.19
CA ALA A 698 -18.43 50.89 -11.58
C ALA A 698 -19.80 51.54 -11.70
N ASN A 699 -20.50 51.33 -12.83
CA ASN A 699 -21.82 51.95 -13.10
C ASN A 699 -22.96 51.14 -12.41
N PRO A 700 -23.63 51.69 -11.37
CA PRO A 700 -24.72 51.00 -10.70
C PRO A 700 -26.02 50.95 -11.53
N GLN A 701 -26.10 51.71 -12.62
CA GLN A 701 -27.31 51.79 -13.48
C GLN A 701 -27.26 50.83 -14.68
N ALA A 702 -26.12 50.20 -14.92
CA ALA A 702 -26.02 49.19 -15.98
C ALA A 702 -27.03 48.07 -15.77
N GLN A 703 -27.73 47.68 -16.84
CA GLN A 703 -28.77 46.66 -16.80
C GLN A 703 -28.32 45.33 -17.38
N ASP A 704 -28.75 44.25 -16.74
CA ASP A 704 -28.61 42.91 -17.31
C ASP A 704 -29.65 42.66 -18.42
N LEU A 705 -29.62 41.47 -19.04
CA LEU A 705 -30.55 41.07 -20.09
C LEU A 705 -32.04 41.04 -19.62
N ASN A 706 -32.31 41.03 -18.34
CA ASN A 706 -33.65 41.09 -17.75
C ASN A 706 -34.05 42.54 -17.38
N GLY A 707 -33.22 43.54 -17.68
CA GLY A 707 -33.44 44.93 -17.32
C GLY A 707 -33.14 45.23 -15.85
N ARG A 708 -32.55 44.32 -15.10
CA ARG A 708 -32.15 44.51 -13.70
C ARG A 708 -30.84 45.27 -13.62
N ASN A 709 -30.75 46.22 -12.73
CA ASN A 709 -29.51 46.90 -12.40
C ASN A 709 -28.98 46.51 -11.03
N SER A 710 -27.86 47.08 -10.63
CA SER A 710 -27.24 46.81 -9.32
C SER A 710 -28.15 47.05 -8.13
N TYR A 711 -29.12 48.01 -8.26
CA TYR A 711 -30.04 48.30 -7.16
C TYR A 711 -31.13 47.24 -6.99
N HIS A 712 -31.56 46.59 -8.05
CA HIS A 712 -32.43 45.40 -7.98
C HIS A 712 -31.74 44.26 -7.23
N GLU A 713 -30.46 44.02 -7.52
CA GLU A 713 -29.69 43.00 -6.80
C GLU A 713 -29.47 43.36 -5.31
N ALA A 714 -29.21 44.69 -5.02
CA ALA A 714 -29.07 45.17 -3.64
C ALA A 714 -30.35 44.95 -2.84
N ALA A 715 -31.50 45.24 -3.44
CA ALA A 715 -32.82 45.04 -2.82
C ALA A 715 -33.06 43.57 -2.41
N LEU A 716 -32.58 42.60 -3.20
CA LEU A 716 -32.69 41.17 -2.91
C LEU A 716 -31.77 40.71 -1.78
N THR A 717 -30.70 41.44 -1.44
CA THR A 717 -29.77 41.07 -0.36
C THR A 717 -30.33 41.27 1.03
N GLU A 718 -31.29 42.21 1.18
CA GLU A 718 -31.83 42.68 2.45
C GLU A 718 -30.78 43.31 3.39
N ASP A 719 -29.58 43.57 2.87
CA ASP A 719 -28.48 44.19 3.63
C ASP A 719 -28.55 45.72 3.49
N GLU A 720 -28.90 46.39 4.60
CA GLU A 720 -29.05 47.84 4.66
C GLU A 720 -27.81 48.61 4.25
N ASN A 721 -26.60 48.05 4.57
CA ASN A 721 -25.35 48.70 4.20
C ASN A 721 -25.13 48.61 2.68
N VAL A 722 -25.37 47.45 2.07
CA VAL A 722 -25.28 47.24 0.62
C VAL A 722 -26.27 48.15 -0.11
N ILE A 723 -27.53 48.17 0.34
CA ILE A 723 -28.60 48.98 -0.22
C ILE A 723 -28.20 50.45 -0.16
N THR A 724 -27.68 50.89 0.99
CA THR A 724 -27.27 52.29 1.19
C THR A 724 -26.10 52.69 0.30
N LEU A 725 -25.10 51.77 0.15
CA LEU A 725 -23.97 52.03 -0.75
C LEU A 725 -24.43 52.26 -2.20
N ILE A 726 -25.32 51.41 -2.73
CA ILE A 726 -25.80 51.54 -4.10
C ILE A 726 -26.71 52.73 -4.27
N ARG A 727 -27.56 53.05 -3.29
CA ARG A 727 -28.37 54.29 -3.32
C ARG A 727 -27.49 55.54 -3.39
N ASN A 728 -26.44 55.60 -2.56
CA ASN A 728 -25.52 56.75 -2.53
C ASN A 728 -24.70 56.87 -3.82
N ALA A 729 -24.48 55.74 -4.52
CA ALA A 729 -23.84 55.72 -5.83
C ALA A 729 -24.82 56.12 -6.98
N GLY A 730 -26.02 56.57 -6.69
CA GLY A 730 -26.99 57.00 -7.70
C GLY A 730 -28.02 55.94 -8.09
N GLY A 731 -28.20 54.89 -7.29
CA GLY A 731 -29.22 53.91 -7.54
C GLY A 731 -30.63 54.46 -7.51
N ASN A 732 -31.46 54.17 -8.50
CA ASN A 732 -32.86 54.60 -8.55
C ASN A 732 -33.76 53.46 -7.98
N PRO A 733 -34.44 53.66 -6.83
CA PRO A 733 -35.29 52.64 -6.19
C PRO A 733 -36.52 52.25 -7.01
N LEU A 734 -36.86 53.00 -8.01
CA LEU A 734 -38.04 52.83 -8.86
C LEU A 734 -37.73 52.51 -10.32
N SER A 735 -36.46 52.23 -10.68
CA SER A 735 -36.13 51.74 -12.02
C SER A 735 -36.76 50.38 -12.24
N ARG A 736 -37.37 50.16 -13.41
CA ARG A 736 -38.06 48.90 -13.72
C ARG A 736 -37.18 47.92 -14.45
N ASP A 737 -37.28 46.66 -14.06
CA ASP A 737 -36.85 45.53 -14.86
C ASP A 737 -37.85 45.18 -15.96
N LYS A 738 -37.53 44.22 -16.85
CA LYS A 738 -38.43 43.80 -17.96
C LYS A 738 -39.75 43.17 -17.47
N ASN A 739 -39.83 42.74 -16.26
CA ASN A 739 -41.04 42.23 -15.62
C ASN A 739 -41.85 43.33 -14.91
N GLY A 740 -41.39 44.56 -14.93
CA GLY A 740 -42.01 45.69 -14.24
C GLY A 740 -41.67 45.83 -12.77
N ASN A 741 -40.78 44.94 -12.21
CA ASN A 741 -40.36 45.07 -10.82
C ASN A 741 -39.40 46.23 -10.64
N THR A 742 -39.50 46.89 -9.54
CA THR A 742 -38.57 47.94 -9.10
C THR A 742 -37.78 47.45 -7.89
N PRO A 743 -36.57 47.97 -7.61
CA PRO A 743 -35.88 47.68 -6.35
C PRO A 743 -36.76 47.81 -5.12
N PHE A 744 -37.59 48.87 -5.07
CA PHE A 744 -38.57 49.06 -4.00
C PHE A 744 -39.62 47.91 -3.97
N SER A 745 -40.22 47.58 -5.12
CA SER A 745 -41.22 46.49 -5.16
C SER A 745 -40.69 45.13 -4.75
N LEU A 746 -39.39 44.84 -5.01
CA LEU A 746 -38.72 43.63 -4.55
C LEU A 746 -38.50 43.57 -3.01
N CYS A 747 -38.53 44.72 -2.34
CA CYS A 747 -38.43 44.84 -0.88
C CYS A 747 -39.78 44.82 -0.16
N LEU A 748 -40.89 44.78 -0.89
CA LEU A 748 -42.21 44.72 -0.28
C LEU A 748 -42.35 43.47 0.61
N GLY A 749 -42.84 43.65 1.82
CA GLY A 749 -42.93 42.59 2.81
C GLY A 749 -41.65 42.30 3.62
N LYS A 750 -40.59 43.08 3.40
CA LYS A 750 -39.37 43.06 4.21
C LYS A 750 -39.46 43.99 5.43
N SER A 751 -38.38 44.02 6.24
CA SER A 751 -38.34 44.88 7.44
C SER A 751 -38.47 46.39 7.06
N GLU A 752 -39.00 47.17 8.00
CA GLU A 752 -39.11 48.60 7.85
C GLU A 752 -37.76 49.29 7.60
N SER A 753 -36.69 48.78 8.22
CA SER A 753 -35.33 49.30 8.06
C SER A 753 -34.81 49.11 6.62
N VAL A 754 -35.08 47.97 6.02
CA VAL A 754 -34.75 47.68 4.60
C VAL A 754 -35.53 48.60 3.67
N ILE A 755 -36.83 48.81 3.92
CA ILE A 755 -37.66 49.72 3.12
C ILE A 755 -37.14 51.16 3.20
N LYS A 756 -36.79 51.65 4.40
CA LYS A 756 -36.19 52.95 4.60
C LYS A 756 -34.82 53.09 3.92
N ALA A 757 -34.01 51.99 3.99
CA ALA A 757 -32.72 51.98 3.30
C ALA A 757 -32.86 52.10 1.77
N ILE A 758 -33.84 51.42 1.15
CA ILE A 758 -34.06 51.43 -0.30
C ILE A 758 -34.58 52.76 -0.77
N LEU A 759 -35.56 53.39 -0.09
CA LEU A 759 -36.18 54.63 -0.49
C LEU A 759 -35.32 55.84 -0.15
N GLY A 760 -34.62 55.86 0.95
CA GLY A 760 -33.85 56.98 1.45
C GLY A 760 -34.70 58.10 1.92
N LYS A 761 -34.23 59.37 1.76
CA LYS A 761 -34.92 60.58 2.20
C LYS A 761 -35.65 61.34 1.08
N ASN A 762 -35.53 60.88 -0.16
CA ASN A 762 -36.17 61.63 -1.29
C ASN A 762 -37.60 61.14 -1.49
N THR A 763 -38.57 61.97 -1.13
CA THR A 763 -40.00 61.64 -1.24
C THR A 763 -40.65 62.04 -2.61
N SER A 764 -39.88 62.68 -3.48
CA SER A 764 -40.34 63.12 -4.81
C SER A 764 -39.98 62.17 -5.93
N ILE A 765 -39.89 60.88 -5.65
CA ILE A 765 -39.50 59.84 -6.62
C ILE A 765 -40.73 59.17 -7.24
N SER A 766 -40.61 58.86 -8.53
CA SER A 766 -41.59 58.02 -9.26
C SER A 766 -40.89 57.13 -10.30
N ASP A 767 -41.59 56.08 -10.69
CA ASP A 767 -41.12 55.20 -11.78
C ASP A 767 -41.46 55.85 -13.17
N SER A 768 -41.14 55.10 -14.25
CA SER A 768 -41.43 55.56 -15.63
C SER A 768 -42.91 55.75 -15.91
N ASP A 769 -43.77 55.11 -15.17
CA ASP A 769 -45.25 55.27 -15.28
C ASP A 769 -45.79 56.31 -14.27
N GLY A 770 -44.93 57.06 -13.62
CA GLY A 770 -45.30 58.06 -12.62
C GLY A 770 -45.79 57.51 -11.29
N ASN A 771 -45.59 56.15 -11.02
CA ASN A 771 -45.99 55.58 -9.75
C ASN A 771 -44.99 55.99 -8.67
N THR A 772 -45.47 56.56 -7.58
CA THR A 772 -44.70 56.78 -6.37
C THR A 772 -44.64 55.51 -5.53
N PRO A 773 -43.82 55.45 -4.49
CA PRO A 773 -43.80 54.31 -3.56
C PRO A 773 -45.20 54.00 -2.99
N LEU A 774 -46.04 54.95 -2.73
CA LEU A 774 -47.44 54.74 -2.30
C LEU A 774 -48.27 54.00 -3.36
N HIS A 775 -48.15 54.41 -4.66
CA HIS A 775 -48.80 53.69 -5.76
C HIS A 775 -48.35 52.19 -5.80
N ILE A 776 -47.05 51.99 -5.77
CA ILE A 776 -46.48 50.62 -5.84
C ILE A 776 -46.93 49.80 -4.63
N ALA A 777 -46.90 50.32 -3.43
CA ALA A 777 -47.35 49.63 -2.23
C ALA A 777 -48.83 49.21 -2.33
N VAL A 778 -49.69 50.17 -2.79
CA VAL A 778 -51.12 49.89 -3.00
C VAL A 778 -51.31 48.84 -4.13
N GLN A 779 -50.65 49.01 -5.29
CA GLN A 779 -50.77 48.08 -6.40
C GLN A 779 -50.41 46.61 -5.99
N ASN A 780 -49.49 46.44 -5.04
CA ASN A 780 -49.05 45.18 -4.55
C ASN A 780 -49.78 44.75 -3.23
N ASN A 781 -50.88 45.39 -2.89
CA ASN A 781 -51.75 45.11 -1.72
C ASN A 781 -50.92 44.91 -0.43
N GLN A 782 -50.05 45.86 -0.13
CA GLN A 782 -49.18 45.77 1.04
C GLN A 782 -49.99 46.03 2.35
N PRO A 783 -49.50 45.50 3.51
CA PRO A 783 -50.15 45.80 4.81
C PRO A 783 -50.30 47.26 5.09
N VAL A 784 -51.30 47.64 5.86
CA VAL A 784 -51.61 49.06 6.24
C VAL A 784 -50.41 49.73 6.93
N GLU A 785 -49.65 48.99 7.70
CA GLU A 785 -48.39 49.40 8.39
C GLU A 785 -47.37 49.94 7.40
N MET A 786 -47.29 49.40 6.20
CA MET A 786 -46.41 49.85 5.13
C MET A 786 -46.89 51.23 4.64
N LEU A 787 -48.18 51.41 4.42
CA LEU A 787 -48.71 52.71 4.02
C LEU A 787 -48.48 53.76 5.10
N LYS A 788 -48.74 53.41 6.39
CA LYS A 788 -48.43 54.31 7.53
C LYS A 788 -46.99 54.77 7.54
N MET A 789 -46.08 53.86 7.32
CA MET A 789 -44.65 54.15 7.25
C MET A 789 -44.32 55.08 6.08
N LEU A 790 -44.84 54.85 4.87
CA LEU A 790 -44.63 55.70 3.69
C LEU A 790 -45.27 57.11 3.87
N ILE A 791 -46.47 57.19 4.46
CA ILE A 791 -47.16 58.46 4.77
C ILE A 791 -46.36 59.25 5.82
N SER A 792 -45.93 58.60 6.89
CA SER A 792 -45.11 59.25 7.92
C SER A 792 -43.73 59.66 7.42
N ALA A 793 -43.23 59.03 6.40
CA ALA A 793 -41.99 59.38 5.70
C ALA A 793 -42.20 60.62 4.74
N GLY A 794 -43.44 61.12 4.58
CA GLY A 794 -43.73 62.28 3.83
C GLY A 794 -43.98 62.08 2.33
N TYR A 795 -44.26 60.82 1.90
CA TYR A 795 -44.62 60.58 0.49
C TYR A 795 -45.97 61.20 0.14
N PRO A 796 -46.05 61.89 -0.98
CA PRO A 796 -47.28 62.66 -1.30
C PRO A 796 -48.44 61.72 -1.64
N LEU A 797 -49.58 61.93 -0.94
CA LEU A 797 -50.80 61.08 -1.02
C LEU A 797 -51.59 61.25 -2.32
N ASN A 798 -51.50 62.45 -2.87
CA ASN A 798 -52.39 62.90 -3.97
C ASN A 798 -51.69 62.97 -5.35
N THR A 799 -50.46 62.41 -5.49
CA THR A 799 -49.78 62.42 -6.76
C THR A 799 -50.52 61.52 -7.75
N ARG A 800 -50.56 61.92 -9.03
CA ARG A 800 -51.16 61.15 -10.12
C ARG A 800 -50.07 60.47 -10.90
N ASN A 801 -50.24 59.15 -11.17
CA ASN A 801 -49.40 58.45 -12.11
C ASN A 801 -49.72 58.80 -13.57
N SER A 802 -48.99 58.22 -14.57
CA SER A 802 -49.20 58.49 -16.00
C SER A 802 -50.61 58.11 -16.53
N ARG A 803 -51.31 57.26 -15.81
CA ARG A 803 -52.71 56.91 -16.09
C ARG A 803 -53.71 57.86 -15.38
N GLY A 804 -53.24 58.85 -14.64
CA GLY A 804 -54.03 59.78 -13.88
C GLY A 804 -54.46 59.28 -12.50
N TYR A 805 -54.16 58.06 -12.13
CA TYR A 805 -54.55 57.41 -10.86
C TYR A 805 -53.73 57.96 -9.70
N THR A 806 -54.42 58.28 -8.57
CA THR A 806 -53.79 58.44 -7.26
C THR A 806 -53.68 57.11 -6.53
N PRO A 807 -52.86 56.96 -5.48
CA PRO A 807 -52.81 55.77 -4.66
C PRO A 807 -54.21 55.35 -4.12
N LEU A 808 -54.98 56.31 -3.69
CA LEU A 808 -56.37 56.12 -3.24
C LEU A 808 -57.27 55.54 -4.35
N ALA A 809 -57.17 56.10 -5.58
CA ALA A 809 -57.93 55.61 -6.69
C ALA A 809 -57.65 54.17 -7.05
N ILE A 810 -56.38 53.74 -6.97
CA ILE A 810 -55.97 52.34 -7.18
C ILE A 810 -56.51 51.44 -6.06
N ALA A 811 -56.41 51.87 -4.78
CA ALA A 811 -56.88 51.09 -3.64
C ALA A 811 -58.42 50.84 -3.77
N ILE A 812 -59.17 51.87 -4.20
CA ILE A 812 -60.62 51.74 -4.40
C ILE A 812 -60.96 50.87 -5.63
N GLU A 813 -60.26 51.06 -6.75
CA GLU A 813 -60.46 50.23 -7.96
C GLU A 813 -60.21 48.74 -7.69
N LYS A 814 -59.18 48.44 -6.93
CA LYS A 814 -58.81 47.05 -6.54
C LYS A 814 -59.61 46.53 -5.35
N ASN A 815 -60.51 47.36 -4.77
CA ASN A 815 -61.30 47.06 -3.59
C ASN A 815 -60.45 46.68 -2.36
N TYR A 816 -59.27 47.31 -2.19
CA TYR A 816 -58.37 47.15 -1.02
C TYR A 816 -58.84 48.05 0.13
N GLU A 817 -59.88 47.59 0.83
CA GLU A 817 -60.66 48.41 1.79
C GLU A 817 -59.78 49.03 2.88
N ASN A 818 -58.95 48.25 3.55
CA ASN A 818 -58.06 48.74 4.62
C ASN A 818 -57.08 49.79 4.14
N LEU A 819 -56.51 49.60 2.91
CA LEU A 819 -55.59 50.59 2.32
C LEU A 819 -56.28 51.87 1.92
N ALA A 820 -57.50 51.74 1.39
CA ALA A 820 -58.33 52.94 1.01
C ALA A 820 -58.72 53.75 2.25
N LEU A 821 -59.12 53.07 3.36
CA LEU A 821 -59.48 53.75 4.59
C LEU A 821 -58.27 54.48 5.22
N GLU A 822 -57.12 53.82 5.24
CA GLU A 822 -55.87 54.41 5.77
C GLU A 822 -55.47 55.67 4.99
N LEU A 823 -55.54 55.60 3.64
CA LEU A 823 -55.26 56.76 2.78
C LEU A 823 -56.26 57.91 2.99
N LEU A 824 -57.57 57.63 3.16
CA LEU A 824 -58.61 58.64 3.49
C LEU A 824 -58.40 59.28 4.86
N GLU A 825 -58.01 58.46 5.88
CA GLU A 825 -57.70 58.96 7.24
C GLU A 825 -56.53 59.93 7.27
N ASN A 826 -55.63 59.83 6.31
CA ASN A 826 -54.47 60.74 6.13
C ASN A 826 -54.69 61.81 5.07
N ASP A 827 -55.87 62.26 4.84
CA ASP A 827 -56.26 63.40 3.94
C ASP A 827 -55.98 63.13 2.44
N SER A 828 -56.07 61.91 1.99
CA SER A 828 -56.07 61.64 0.53
C SER A 828 -57.37 62.18 -0.07
N ASN A 829 -57.27 62.98 -1.13
CA ASN A 829 -58.37 63.53 -1.81
C ASN A 829 -59.04 62.61 -2.83
N PRO A 830 -60.27 62.09 -2.58
CA PRO A 830 -60.94 61.12 -3.46
C PRO A 830 -61.51 61.80 -4.74
N PHE A 831 -61.51 63.09 -4.84
CA PHE A 831 -62.09 63.86 -5.96
C PHE A 831 -61.05 64.26 -7.02
N ILE A 832 -59.80 63.90 -6.86
CA ILE A 832 -58.79 64.15 -7.89
C ILE A 832 -59.15 63.41 -9.17
N GLN A 833 -59.29 64.23 -10.24
CA GLN A 833 -59.64 63.71 -11.54
C GLN A 833 -58.56 62.78 -12.11
N ILE A 834 -58.97 61.57 -12.56
CA ILE A 834 -58.15 60.57 -13.11
C ILE A 834 -57.93 60.71 -14.63
N ASP A 835 -59.03 61.03 -15.35
CA ASP A 835 -59.08 61.10 -16.80
C ASP A 835 -59.84 62.33 -17.31
N SER A 836 -59.88 62.49 -18.63
CA SER A 836 -60.61 63.56 -19.30
C SER A 836 -62.12 63.45 -19.18
N ALA A 837 -62.65 62.27 -18.82
CA ALA A 837 -64.06 62.02 -18.58
C ALA A 837 -64.51 62.45 -17.19
N GLY A 838 -63.63 62.97 -16.35
CA GLY A 838 -63.94 63.40 -14.99
C GLY A 838 -64.06 62.29 -13.96
N ASN A 839 -63.58 61.05 -14.27
CA ASN A 839 -63.57 59.99 -13.30
C ASN A 839 -62.58 60.33 -12.16
N ASN A 840 -62.95 59.98 -10.95
CA ASN A 840 -62.14 60.09 -9.72
C ASN A 840 -62.38 58.96 -8.78
N ALA A 841 -61.61 58.86 -7.70
CA ALA A 841 -61.67 57.77 -6.72
C ALA A 841 -63.07 57.68 -6.06
N ALA A 842 -63.73 58.76 -5.73
CA ALA A 842 -65.08 58.74 -5.18
C ALA A 842 -66.09 58.12 -6.17
N LEU A 843 -65.95 58.41 -7.46
CA LEU A 843 -66.79 57.88 -8.50
C LEU A 843 -66.56 56.31 -8.67
N ILE A 844 -65.33 55.86 -8.59
CA ILE A 844 -65.01 54.43 -8.61
C ILE A 844 -65.63 53.72 -7.38
N ALA A 845 -65.53 54.29 -6.19
CA ALA A 845 -66.16 53.80 -4.97
C ALA A 845 -67.66 53.65 -5.09
N LEU A 846 -68.33 54.61 -5.69
CA LEU A 846 -69.76 54.55 -5.94
C LEU A 846 -70.13 53.44 -6.92
N LYS A 847 -69.37 53.23 -7.99
CA LYS A 847 -69.57 52.13 -8.96
C LYS A 847 -69.37 50.77 -8.34
N ASN A 848 -68.36 50.62 -7.48
CA ASN A 848 -68.03 49.33 -6.80
C ASN A 848 -69.01 49.07 -5.62
N ASN A 849 -69.77 50.10 -5.19
CA ASN A 849 -70.75 50.03 -4.10
C ASN A 849 -70.19 49.43 -2.77
N ASN A 850 -68.92 49.70 -2.47
CA ASN A 850 -68.27 49.21 -1.22
C ASN A 850 -68.69 50.12 -0.08
N LYS A 851 -69.53 49.60 0.83
CA LYS A 851 -70.09 50.35 1.93
C LYS A 851 -69.09 50.96 2.90
N SER A 852 -68.01 50.17 3.23
CA SER A 852 -66.94 50.59 4.15
C SER A 852 -66.11 51.74 3.56
N ILE A 853 -65.75 51.65 2.26
CA ILE A 853 -65.00 52.68 1.57
C ILE A 853 -65.84 53.92 1.44
N LEU A 854 -67.14 53.83 1.07
CA LEU A 854 -68.07 54.97 1.00
C LEU A 854 -68.24 55.64 2.37
N ALA A 855 -68.37 54.89 3.46
CA ALA A 855 -68.38 55.43 4.83
C ALA A 855 -67.08 56.15 5.19
N GLY A 856 -65.92 55.58 4.79
CA GLY A 856 -64.61 56.21 4.92
C GLY A 856 -64.53 57.57 4.19
N ILE A 857 -64.96 57.60 2.90
CA ILE A 857 -65.03 58.88 2.14
C ILE A 857 -65.85 59.92 2.83
N VAL A 858 -66.98 59.51 3.32
CA VAL A 858 -67.88 60.46 4.06
C VAL A 858 -67.24 60.91 5.39
N LYS A 859 -66.69 59.98 6.16
CA LYS A 859 -66.06 60.29 7.46
C LYS A 859 -64.86 61.24 7.32
N TYR A 860 -63.98 60.98 6.37
CA TYR A 860 -62.71 61.69 6.30
C TYR A 860 -62.65 62.76 5.23
N SER A 861 -63.54 62.73 4.19
CA SER A 861 -63.52 63.61 3.05
C SER A 861 -64.93 64.12 2.66
N GLY A 862 -65.95 64.00 3.54
CA GLY A 862 -67.36 64.31 3.24
C GLY A 862 -67.65 65.75 2.88
N THR A 863 -66.79 66.68 3.29
CA THR A 863 -66.90 68.08 2.94
C THR A 863 -66.08 68.47 1.73
N MET A 864 -65.23 67.54 1.21
CA MET A 864 -64.39 67.80 0.01
C MET A 864 -65.24 67.75 -1.23
N THR A 865 -64.80 68.54 -2.23
CA THR A 865 -65.45 68.60 -3.54
C THR A 865 -64.42 68.46 -4.66
N ASP A 866 -64.90 68.11 -5.83
CA ASP A 866 -64.04 68.24 -7.04
C ASP A 866 -63.86 69.72 -7.44
N ILE A 867 -63.13 69.94 -8.53
CA ILE A 867 -62.86 71.29 -9.09
C ILE A 867 -64.12 71.95 -9.57
N GLN A 868 -65.22 71.22 -9.74
CA GLN A 868 -66.52 71.71 -10.12
C GLN A 868 -67.44 71.92 -8.93
N GLY A 869 -66.96 71.70 -7.68
CA GLY A 869 -67.78 71.82 -6.48
C GLY A 869 -68.70 70.61 -6.22
N ASN A 870 -68.52 69.49 -6.95
CA ASN A 870 -69.36 68.32 -6.73
C ASN A 870 -68.91 67.57 -5.50
N THR A 871 -69.83 67.28 -4.60
CA THR A 871 -69.65 66.36 -3.45
C THR A 871 -69.92 64.89 -3.90
N ILE A 872 -69.62 63.91 -3.00
CA ILE A 872 -69.96 62.50 -3.26
C ILE A 872 -71.47 62.33 -3.54
N LEU A 873 -72.35 63.10 -2.93
CA LEU A 873 -73.76 63.04 -3.23
C LEU A 873 -74.15 63.52 -4.62
N HIS A 874 -73.43 64.47 -5.21
CA HIS A 874 -73.65 64.89 -6.61
C HIS A 874 -73.33 63.73 -7.55
N TYR A 875 -72.22 63.02 -7.32
CA TYR A 875 -71.89 61.84 -8.07
C TYR A 875 -72.85 60.67 -7.87
N ALA A 876 -73.23 60.38 -6.63
CA ALA A 876 -74.25 59.37 -6.29
C ALA A 876 -75.59 59.65 -6.93
N ALA A 877 -76.02 60.93 -6.94
CA ALA A 877 -77.28 61.40 -7.57
C ALA A 877 -77.29 61.05 -9.08
N ARG A 878 -76.17 61.06 -9.71
CA ARG A 878 -76.03 60.80 -11.16
C ARG A 878 -75.95 59.26 -11.45
N LEU A 879 -75.28 58.48 -10.63
CA LEU A 879 -74.84 57.14 -10.99
C LEU A 879 -75.35 56.00 -10.09
N SER A 880 -75.72 56.31 -8.85
CA SER A 880 -75.97 55.25 -7.87
C SER A 880 -77.42 54.80 -7.81
N ASN A 881 -77.63 53.61 -7.28
CA ASN A 881 -78.97 53.13 -6.96
C ASN A 881 -79.51 53.72 -5.63
N ALA A 882 -80.81 53.53 -5.41
CA ALA A 882 -81.49 54.09 -4.26
C ALA A 882 -80.87 53.60 -2.90
N GLU A 883 -80.40 52.34 -2.85
CA GLU A 883 -79.80 51.83 -1.59
C GLU A 883 -78.48 52.57 -1.25
N THR A 884 -77.62 52.80 -2.22
CA THR A 884 -76.36 53.55 -2.03
C THR A 884 -76.59 54.96 -1.59
N ILE A 885 -77.62 55.66 -2.16
CA ILE A 885 -77.97 56.99 -1.77
C ILE A 885 -78.53 57.00 -0.35
N LYS A 886 -79.44 56.11 -0.01
CA LYS A 886 -79.90 55.96 1.40
C LYS A 886 -78.78 55.77 2.38
N ASN A 887 -77.84 54.92 2.04
CA ASN A 887 -76.66 54.66 2.87
C ASN A 887 -75.84 55.95 3.05
N LEU A 888 -75.55 56.65 1.98
CA LEU A 888 -74.82 57.96 2.05
C LEU A 888 -75.56 59.00 2.92
N LEU A 889 -76.87 59.10 2.79
CA LEU A 889 -77.70 60.02 3.56
C LEU A 889 -77.73 59.61 5.06
N SER A 890 -77.62 58.36 5.40
CA SER A 890 -77.57 57.92 6.83
C SER A 890 -76.34 58.47 7.58
N TYR A 891 -75.32 58.92 6.84
CA TYR A 891 -74.11 59.56 7.43
C TYR A 891 -74.27 61.04 7.62
N GLY A 892 -75.43 61.64 7.36
CA GLY A 892 -75.74 63.06 7.66
C GLY A 892 -75.14 64.09 6.71
N LEU A 893 -74.89 63.72 5.46
CA LEU A 893 -74.32 64.58 4.43
C LEU A 893 -75.35 65.67 4.08
N ASP A 894 -74.88 66.93 3.89
CA ASP A 894 -75.71 68.04 3.46
C ASP A 894 -76.17 67.88 2.01
N THR A 895 -77.47 67.76 1.81
CA THR A 895 -78.09 67.60 0.52
C THR A 895 -78.24 68.92 -0.25
N ASN A 896 -77.98 70.05 0.41
CA ASN A 896 -78.16 71.38 -0.16
C ASN A 896 -76.85 72.02 -0.72
N VAL A 897 -75.77 71.35 -0.58
CA VAL A 897 -74.44 71.78 -1.14
C VAL A 897 -74.63 72.05 -2.64
N LYS A 898 -74.20 73.22 -3.15
CA LYS A 898 -74.24 73.52 -4.55
C LYS A 898 -72.87 73.46 -5.21
N ASN A 899 -72.84 72.88 -6.39
CA ASN A 899 -71.64 72.91 -7.23
C ASN A 899 -71.46 74.27 -7.91
N ILE A 900 -70.39 74.42 -8.74
CA ILE A 900 -70.11 75.70 -9.46
C ILE A 900 -71.22 76.04 -10.51
N TYR A 901 -72.09 75.13 -10.81
CA TYR A 901 -73.24 75.32 -11.74
C TYR A 901 -74.53 75.60 -10.98
N ASP A 902 -74.43 75.89 -9.68
CA ASP A 902 -75.59 76.13 -8.77
C ASP A 902 -76.50 74.90 -8.66
N GLU A 903 -75.97 73.69 -8.97
CA GLU A 903 -76.75 72.46 -8.88
C GLU A 903 -76.58 71.80 -7.51
N THR A 904 -77.65 71.37 -6.89
CA THR A 904 -77.66 70.49 -5.71
C THR A 904 -77.66 69.02 -6.14
N PRO A 905 -77.34 68.05 -5.31
CA PRO A 905 -77.48 66.61 -5.62
C PRO A 905 -78.91 66.29 -6.11
N TYR A 906 -79.91 66.90 -5.58
CA TYR A 906 -81.30 66.75 -6.08
C TYR A 906 -81.47 67.18 -7.52
N THR A 907 -81.06 68.44 -7.88
CA THR A 907 -81.15 68.95 -9.23
C THR A 907 -80.29 68.16 -10.22
N VAL A 908 -79.15 67.65 -9.81
CA VAL A 908 -78.36 66.72 -10.61
C VAL A 908 -79.15 65.41 -10.89
N ALA A 909 -79.77 64.81 -9.85
CA ALA A 909 -80.58 63.59 -10.03
C ALA A 909 -81.76 63.83 -11.04
N VAL A 910 -82.43 64.99 -10.96
CA VAL A 910 -83.49 65.38 -11.88
C VAL A 910 -82.96 65.57 -13.32
N ARG A 911 -81.84 66.24 -13.50
CA ARG A 911 -81.20 66.43 -14.83
C ARG A 911 -80.82 65.14 -15.48
N TRP A 912 -80.36 64.16 -14.71
CA TRP A 912 -80.00 62.82 -15.23
C TRP A 912 -81.18 61.85 -15.23
N LYS A 913 -82.43 62.28 -15.01
CA LYS A 913 -83.63 61.44 -15.05
C LYS A 913 -83.57 60.27 -14.10
N ARG A 914 -83.03 60.50 -12.94
CA ARG A 914 -82.89 59.47 -11.88
C ARG A 914 -83.95 59.65 -10.80
N SER A 915 -85.22 59.22 -11.15
CA SER A 915 -86.39 59.44 -10.27
C SER A 915 -86.15 58.90 -8.83
N ASP A 916 -85.61 57.70 -8.70
CA ASP A 916 -85.40 57.12 -7.35
C ASP A 916 -84.39 57.92 -6.53
N ALA A 917 -83.30 58.44 -7.09
CA ALA A 917 -82.34 59.31 -6.47
C ALA A 917 -82.94 60.64 -6.13
N ALA A 918 -83.72 61.25 -7.08
CA ALA A 918 -84.39 62.52 -6.87
C ALA A 918 -85.38 62.46 -5.70
N ASN A 919 -86.15 61.38 -5.60
CA ASN A 919 -87.10 61.20 -4.48
C ASN A 919 -86.43 61.18 -3.12
N LEU A 920 -85.24 60.56 -3.02
CA LEU A 920 -84.45 60.44 -1.80
C LEU A 920 -83.70 61.72 -1.42
N LEU A 921 -83.36 62.54 -2.40
CA LEU A 921 -82.56 63.76 -2.25
C LEU A 921 -83.38 65.04 -2.26
N LYS A 922 -84.74 64.90 -2.35
CA LYS A 922 -85.64 66.07 -2.34
C LYS A 922 -85.42 66.87 -1.02
N PRO A 923 -85.24 68.18 -1.15
CA PRO A 923 -85.08 69.00 0.02
C PRO A 923 -86.31 68.89 0.87
N VAL A 924 -86.18 68.77 2.17
CA VAL A 924 -87.25 68.77 3.11
C VAL A 924 -87.67 70.29 3.15
N GLU A 925 -88.87 70.62 2.73
CA GLU A 925 -89.46 72.00 2.92
C GLU A 925 -89.39 72.31 4.40
N ALA A 926 -88.67 73.37 4.77
CA ALA A 926 -88.65 73.85 6.15
C ALA A 926 -90.11 74.25 6.47
N LYS A 927 -90.71 73.49 7.37
CA LYS A 927 -92.03 73.86 7.95
C LYS A 927 -91.85 75.08 8.84
#